data_721c7325593aa322756372dc596c106f
#
_entry.id   721c7325593aa322756372dc596c106f
#
_cell.length_a   1.000
_cell.length_b   1.000
_cell.length_c   1.000
_cell.angle_alpha   90.00
_cell.angle_beta   90.00
_cell.angle_gamma   90.00
#
_symmetry.space_group_name_H-M   'P 1'
#
loop_
_entity.id
_entity.type
_entity.pdbx_description
1 polymer ?
#
loop_
_entity_poly.entity_id
_entity_poly.type
_entity_poly.pdbx_seq_one_letter_code
_entity_poly.pdbx_strand_id
1 'polypeptide(L)'
;MFKFLLSAVAVGAALASASTVAAPSTPSITWKPQNYSFVDVNIYGRGSYKQLIQAKDEVNIQIEWNAWSGKGGDSYQVYFDNELVNEGQLSPGSKSGVISFPYKKSGRHQLQIALCDETGCVKSATKPIVIADTDGGHLAPLPLNVNPNNKQFDTDPNTVVGAYFVEWGIYGRKFDVTQIPADNLTHLLYGFIPICGPNESLAEIENGNSLRALNLACGGSEDYEVVIHDPWAAVQKALPGVSSSDPIRGTYAQLMALKQRNPDLKILPSVGGWTLSDPFFDFDNKANRDTFVKSMREFLTTWKFYDGIDVDWEFPGGDGANPNLGSDKDGEVYVTLMKELRIMLDDLEAQTGREYELTSAIGSGWDKIEDVDYQQAAQYMDYIFAMTYDFHGGWNNVTGHQTGIYCGSHLSADECNGTGVDENGEPRKGPAYTLDNAVKLLLEQGVPSEKLVIGAAMYGRGWEGVKPENATIAGNPMTAPANGKLRGSTSQGVWEAGVIDYKGLKSHMIGATEQGVNGFEVGYDEQAQAAYVWNQQKGTLVTYDSPRSVQAKGRYVREHNLGGLFAWEIDADNGDILNAMHEGLAGKSTPVPPKNYAPTLELTSEVNVISGATTQLVANATDPEGKPLTYLWQGDSALTLTANNGTLVITAPEITKDAVYTVNLTVSDGVNDVTASVKVMVSAPVAENKAPSVAEVTDIVVDENSEVALSVVASDPEGKTLSYSWQVPGHSIVGSGSEVILTTTEVEQDQRVTGSVSVSDGVNTVEREFSVTVKNTETTPDPTPEPGKTTWNADTVYVGGNIVWYNGVQYKARWWTKGAVPSNGGVWQEIIPDDGTVRDWRSDLVYTGGDQVKHNGIKYQARWWTRGQTPGSNAVWRKL
;
A
#
# COMPACT_ATOMS: atom_id res chain seq x y z
N MET A 1 -31.99 -33.53 75.80
CA MET A 1 -32.51 -34.88 75.85
C MET A 1 -32.38 -35.55 74.48
N PHE A 2 -31.80 -36.72 74.48
CA PHE A 2 -31.67 -37.75 73.44
C PHE A 2 -30.67 -37.37 72.25
N LYS A 3 -29.50 -37.90 72.31
CA LYS A 3 -28.83 -39.22 72.14
C LYS A 3 -28.91 -39.80 70.75
N PHE A 4 -27.72 -39.79 70.09
CA PHE A 4 -26.94 -40.81 69.38
C PHE A 4 -27.64 -41.69 68.30
N LEU A 5 -27.02 -41.73 67.16
CA LEU A 5 -26.32 -42.94 66.67
C LEU A 5 -25.34 -42.60 65.53
N LEU A 6 -24.07 -42.98 65.75
CA LEU A 6 -23.05 -43.07 64.69
C LEU A 6 -23.37 -44.27 63.80
N SER A 7 -23.25 -44.04 62.52
CA SER A 7 -23.01 -45.14 61.57
C SER A 7 -21.88 -44.71 60.63
N ALA A 8 -20.73 -45.32 60.80
CA ALA A 8 -19.58 -45.15 59.91
C ALA A 8 -19.85 -45.88 58.57
N VAL A 9 -19.93 -45.14 57.51
CA VAL A 9 -19.88 -45.70 56.13
C VAL A 9 -18.48 -45.37 55.61
N ALA A 10 -17.67 -46.38 55.43
CA ALA A 10 -16.39 -46.28 54.72
C ALA A 10 -16.70 -46.08 53.25
N VAL A 11 -16.50 -44.86 52.75
CA VAL A 11 -16.48 -44.56 51.34
C VAL A 11 -15.05 -44.71 50.86
N GLY A 12 -14.81 -45.78 50.11
CA GLY A 12 -13.57 -45.96 49.37
C GLY A 12 -13.43 -44.83 48.33
N ALA A 13 -12.47 -43.97 48.56
CA ALA A 13 -12.05 -42.98 47.55
C ALA A 13 -11.34 -43.74 46.42
N ALA A 14 -12.05 -43.96 45.34
CA ALA A 14 -11.41 -44.25 44.07
C ALA A 14 -10.71 -42.96 43.61
N LEU A 15 -9.41 -42.88 43.74
CA LEU A 15 -8.57 -41.91 43.06
C LEU A 15 -8.66 -42.19 41.56
N ALA A 16 -9.58 -41.51 40.89
CA ALA A 16 -9.50 -41.36 39.44
C ALA A 16 -8.25 -40.50 39.18
N SER A 17 -7.21 -41.12 38.66
CA SER A 17 -6.07 -40.39 38.05
C SER A 17 -6.63 -39.59 36.88
N ALA A 18 -6.91 -38.29 37.08
CA ALA A 18 -7.15 -37.37 36.01
C ALA A 18 -5.83 -37.27 35.21
N SER A 19 -5.77 -37.95 34.09
CA SER A 19 -4.75 -37.67 33.07
C SER A 19 -4.94 -36.21 32.71
N THR A 20 -3.94 -35.37 33.03
CA THR A 20 -3.92 -34.00 32.58
C THR A 20 -3.83 -34.01 31.06
N VAL A 21 -4.96 -33.78 30.41
CA VAL A 21 -5.01 -33.65 28.95
C VAL A 21 -4.18 -32.40 28.61
N ALA A 22 -3.13 -32.57 27.83
CA ALA A 22 -2.27 -31.44 27.44
C ALA A 22 -3.08 -30.46 26.58
N ALA A 23 -2.89 -29.18 26.84
CA ALA A 23 -3.49 -28.10 26.04
C ALA A 23 -3.04 -28.17 24.56
N PRO A 24 -3.81 -27.59 23.62
CA PRO A 24 -3.36 -27.47 22.22
C PRO A 24 -2.00 -26.79 22.13
N SER A 25 -1.24 -27.15 21.13
CA SER A 25 0.04 -26.48 20.83
C SER A 25 -0.20 -25.11 20.25
N THR A 26 0.70 -24.16 20.54
CA THR A 26 0.65 -22.82 19.98
C THR A 26 0.60 -22.87 18.45
N PRO A 27 -0.46 -22.35 17.82
CA PRO A 27 -0.53 -22.29 16.37
C PRO A 27 0.40 -21.22 15.82
N SER A 28 0.87 -21.44 14.59
CA SER A 28 1.66 -20.48 13.82
C SER A 28 0.90 -20.12 12.54
N ILE A 29 0.72 -18.83 12.29
CA ILE A 29 0.19 -18.32 11.03
C ILE A 29 1.33 -18.33 10.02
N THR A 30 1.07 -18.71 8.77
CA THR A 30 2.10 -18.75 7.73
C THR A 30 2.72 -17.37 7.49
N TRP A 31 3.92 -17.37 6.93
CA TRP A 31 4.71 -16.15 6.70
C TRP A 31 4.18 -15.27 5.56
N LYS A 32 3.29 -15.76 4.72
CA LYS A 32 2.70 -15.00 3.60
C LYS A 32 2.05 -13.72 4.11
N PRO A 33 2.18 -12.60 3.41
CA PRO A 33 1.45 -11.37 3.72
C PRO A 33 -0.06 -11.62 3.76
N GLN A 34 -0.73 -11.03 4.74
CA GLN A 34 -2.18 -11.11 4.89
C GLN A 34 -2.80 -9.80 4.40
N ASN A 35 -2.74 -9.57 3.08
CA ASN A 35 -3.27 -8.37 2.43
C ASN A 35 -4.49 -8.75 1.60
N TYR A 36 -5.60 -8.10 1.90
CA TYR A 36 -6.89 -8.27 1.24
C TYR A 36 -7.42 -6.92 0.80
N SER A 37 -8.38 -6.89 -0.13
CA SER A 37 -8.98 -5.65 -0.61
C SER A 37 -10.42 -5.86 -1.03
N PHE A 38 -11.27 -4.84 -0.78
CA PHE A 38 -12.62 -4.75 -1.34
C PHE A 38 -12.61 -4.37 -2.82
N VAL A 39 -11.52 -3.79 -3.30
CA VAL A 39 -11.29 -3.58 -4.72
C VAL A 39 -10.01 -4.28 -5.12
N ASP A 40 -10.14 -5.35 -5.89
CA ASP A 40 -8.97 -6.03 -6.44
C ASP A 40 -8.41 -5.21 -7.60
N VAL A 41 -7.16 -4.84 -7.48
CA VAL A 41 -6.39 -4.19 -8.55
C VAL A 41 -5.32 -5.15 -9.03
N ASN A 42 -5.33 -5.48 -10.32
CA ASN A 42 -4.26 -6.24 -10.93
C ASN A 42 -3.03 -5.32 -11.16
N ILE A 43 -2.22 -5.16 -10.12
CA ILE A 43 -1.08 -4.24 -10.11
C ILE A 43 0.06 -4.58 -11.08
N TYR A 44 0.05 -5.75 -11.70
CA TYR A 44 1.04 -6.20 -12.68
C TYR A 44 0.41 -6.48 -14.06
N GLY A 45 -0.90 -6.38 -14.15
CA GLY A 45 -1.64 -6.64 -15.38
C GLY A 45 -1.58 -5.48 -16.38
N ARG A 46 -1.90 -5.80 -17.61
CA ARG A 46 -2.24 -4.83 -18.67
C ARG A 46 -3.60 -5.23 -19.22
N GLY A 47 -4.46 -4.28 -19.44
CA GLY A 47 -5.81 -4.55 -19.91
C GLY A 47 -6.74 -3.37 -19.72
N SER A 48 -8.01 -3.62 -19.92
CA SER A 48 -9.05 -2.62 -19.71
C SER A 48 -9.33 -2.36 -18.24
N TYR A 49 -10.00 -1.25 -17.94
CA TYR A 49 -10.46 -0.91 -16.60
C TYR A 49 -11.19 -2.09 -15.93
N LYS A 50 -12.17 -2.69 -16.60
CA LYS A 50 -12.95 -3.84 -16.09
C LYS A 50 -12.12 -5.12 -15.88
N GLN A 51 -11.01 -5.29 -16.60
CA GLN A 51 -10.11 -6.44 -16.39
C GLN A 51 -9.13 -6.22 -15.24
N LEU A 52 -8.77 -4.97 -14.99
CA LEU A 52 -7.78 -4.62 -13.99
C LEU A 52 -8.38 -4.37 -12.60
N ILE A 53 -9.65 -3.97 -12.53
CA ILE A 53 -10.31 -3.49 -11.31
C ILE A 53 -11.62 -4.25 -11.12
N GLN A 54 -11.77 -4.85 -9.92
CA GLN A 54 -12.97 -5.60 -9.55
C GLN A 54 -13.37 -5.26 -8.12
N ALA A 55 -14.51 -4.61 -7.96
CA ALA A 55 -15.10 -4.32 -6.66
C ALA A 55 -15.83 -5.55 -6.09
N LYS A 56 -15.89 -5.65 -4.76
CA LYS A 56 -16.50 -6.73 -4.00
C LYS A 56 -17.27 -6.17 -2.80
N ASP A 57 -18.38 -6.80 -2.48
CA ASP A 57 -19.18 -6.45 -1.28
C ASP A 57 -18.59 -7.02 0.01
N GLU A 58 -17.74 -8.05 -0.11
CA GLU A 58 -17.07 -8.70 1.02
C GLU A 58 -15.74 -9.31 0.59
N VAL A 59 -14.86 -9.46 1.56
CA VAL A 59 -13.54 -10.06 1.37
C VAL A 59 -13.53 -11.45 2.01
N ASN A 60 -13.07 -12.47 1.28
CA ASN A 60 -12.88 -13.80 1.84
C ASN A 60 -11.48 -13.91 2.43
N ILE A 61 -11.39 -13.79 3.76
CA ILE A 61 -10.15 -13.95 4.52
C ILE A 61 -9.74 -15.43 4.52
N GLN A 62 -8.47 -15.71 4.20
CA GLN A 62 -7.91 -17.06 4.19
C GLN A 62 -6.62 -17.10 5.00
N ILE A 63 -6.63 -17.82 6.12
CA ILE A 63 -5.50 -17.92 7.05
C ILE A 63 -4.95 -19.33 7.01
N GLU A 64 -3.79 -19.53 6.40
CA GLU A 64 -3.05 -20.79 6.49
C GLU A 64 -2.34 -20.85 7.83
N TRP A 65 -2.50 -21.96 8.56
CA TRP A 65 -1.90 -22.15 9.88
C TRP A 65 -1.36 -23.56 10.09
N ASN A 66 -0.45 -23.70 11.04
CA ASN A 66 0.03 -24.98 11.50
C ASN A 66 0.43 -24.94 12.99
N ALA A 67 0.45 -26.12 13.62
CA ALA A 67 1.05 -26.38 14.91
C ALA A 67 2.13 -27.46 14.72
N TRP A 68 3.39 -27.03 14.70
CA TRP A 68 4.53 -27.87 14.29
C TRP A 68 4.76 -29.11 15.17
N SER A 69 4.41 -29.03 16.46
CA SER A 69 4.64 -30.10 17.43
C SER A 69 3.49 -30.12 18.47
N GLY A 70 3.36 -31.22 19.20
CA GLY A 70 2.41 -31.36 20.29
C GLY A 70 0.98 -31.71 19.85
N LYS A 71 -0.01 -31.38 20.67
CA LYS A 71 -1.43 -31.68 20.46
C LYS A 71 -2.04 -30.66 19.51
N GLY A 72 -2.90 -31.11 18.59
CA GLY A 72 -3.71 -30.22 17.76
C GLY A 72 -4.96 -29.70 18.48
N GLY A 73 -5.77 -28.90 17.77
CA GLY A 73 -7.04 -28.38 18.29
C GLY A 73 -8.25 -29.05 17.64
N ASP A 74 -9.41 -28.93 18.28
CA ASP A 74 -10.71 -29.40 17.82
C ASP A 74 -11.60 -28.28 17.28
N SER A 75 -11.25 -27.04 17.64
CA SER A 75 -11.88 -25.81 17.13
C SER A 75 -10.86 -24.69 17.04
N TYR A 76 -11.27 -23.61 16.38
CA TYR A 76 -10.45 -22.40 16.24
C TYR A 76 -11.23 -21.14 16.57
N GLN A 77 -10.50 -20.10 16.92
CA GLN A 77 -10.99 -18.73 17.02
C GLN A 77 -10.04 -17.79 16.28
N VAL A 78 -10.59 -16.78 15.61
CA VAL A 78 -9.82 -15.74 14.92
C VAL A 78 -10.09 -14.41 15.59
N TYR A 79 -9.02 -13.66 15.84
CA TYR A 79 -9.08 -12.36 16.48
C TYR A 79 -8.43 -11.31 15.61
N PHE A 80 -9.07 -10.13 15.50
CA PHE A 80 -8.49 -8.89 15.02
C PHE A 80 -8.44 -7.91 16.19
N ASP A 81 -7.25 -7.37 16.48
CA ASP A 81 -7.03 -6.44 17.60
C ASP A 81 -7.61 -6.94 18.95
N ASN A 82 -7.50 -8.24 19.19
CA ASN A 82 -8.07 -8.99 20.33
C ASN A 82 -9.60 -9.14 20.32
N GLU A 83 -10.32 -8.61 19.34
CA GLU A 83 -11.74 -8.88 19.16
C GLU A 83 -11.96 -10.19 18.41
N LEU A 84 -12.86 -11.05 18.91
CA LEU A 84 -13.25 -12.29 18.23
C LEU A 84 -14.05 -11.96 16.97
N VAL A 85 -13.51 -12.30 15.80
CA VAL A 85 -14.17 -12.00 14.50
C VAL A 85 -14.71 -13.24 13.80
N ASN A 86 -14.17 -14.42 14.12
CA ASN A 86 -14.65 -15.69 13.58
C ASN A 86 -14.27 -16.85 14.49
N GLU A 87 -15.08 -17.92 14.50
CA GLU A 87 -14.79 -19.18 15.16
C GLU A 87 -15.39 -20.35 14.40
N GLY A 88 -14.87 -21.55 14.61
CA GLY A 88 -15.36 -22.73 13.94
C GLY A 88 -14.77 -24.04 14.44
N GLN A 89 -15.32 -25.14 13.95
CA GLN A 89 -14.87 -26.49 14.30
C GLN A 89 -13.78 -26.96 13.35
N LEU A 90 -12.86 -27.73 13.88
CA LEU A 90 -11.83 -28.46 13.15
C LEU A 90 -12.11 -29.97 13.23
N SER A 91 -11.49 -30.74 12.38
CA SER A 91 -11.39 -32.18 12.64
C SER A 91 -10.61 -32.38 13.94
N PRO A 92 -11.05 -33.28 14.84
CA PRO A 92 -10.40 -33.46 16.14
C PRO A 92 -8.89 -33.67 16.01
N GLY A 93 -8.12 -32.93 16.81
CA GLY A 93 -6.68 -33.02 16.84
C GLY A 93 -5.97 -32.41 15.61
N SER A 94 -6.63 -31.54 14.85
CA SER A 94 -6.04 -30.89 13.67
C SER A 94 -4.80 -30.07 14.04
N LYS A 95 -3.71 -30.27 13.27
CA LYS A 95 -2.43 -29.57 13.44
C LYS A 95 -2.09 -28.57 12.34
N SER A 96 -2.88 -28.52 11.29
CA SER A 96 -2.73 -27.56 10.19
C SER A 96 -4.03 -27.42 9.42
N GLY A 97 -4.19 -26.33 8.71
CA GLY A 97 -5.37 -26.10 7.89
C GLY A 97 -5.40 -24.70 7.30
N VAL A 98 -6.53 -24.43 6.66
CA VAL A 98 -6.89 -23.09 6.17
C VAL A 98 -8.20 -22.72 6.84
N ILE A 99 -8.22 -21.59 7.53
CA ILE A 99 -9.44 -20.96 8.03
C ILE A 99 -9.91 -19.98 6.95
N SER A 100 -11.17 -20.07 6.55
CA SER A 100 -11.74 -19.20 5.52
C SER A 100 -13.09 -18.67 5.97
N PHE A 101 -13.28 -17.34 5.89
CA PHE A 101 -14.53 -16.69 6.28
C PHE A 101 -14.72 -15.35 5.56
N PRO A 102 -15.97 -14.93 5.30
CA PRO A 102 -16.27 -13.61 4.75
C PRO A 102 -16.11 -12.52 5.81
N TYR A 103 -15.63 -11.35 5.38
CA TYR A 103 -15.44 -10.18 6.25
C TYR A 103 -15.81 -8.88 5.50
N LYS A 104 -16.40 -7.90 6.23
CA LYS A 104 -17.04 -6.72 5.62
C LYS A 104 -16.48 -5.38 6.13
N LYS A 105 -15.44 -5.38 6.96
CA LYS A 105 -14.85 -4.15 7.47
C LYS A 105 -13.42 -3.98 6.95
N SER A 106 -13.08 -2.78 6.53
CA SER A 106 -11.71 -2.41 6.19
C SER A 106 -10.88 -2.08 7.43
N GLY A 107 -9.58 -2.07 7.28
CA GLY A 107 -8.67 -1.62 8.32
C GLY A 107 -7.33 -2.34 8.29
N ARG A 108 -6.44 -1.88 9.16
CA ARG A 108 -5.16 -2.52 9.46
C ARG A 108 -5.24 -3.07 10.88
N HIS A 109 -5.13 -4.38 11.00
CA HIS A 109 -5.40 -5.10 12.25
C HIS A 109 -4.24 -6.01 12.65
N GLN A 110 -4.21 -6.40 13.93
CA GLN A 110 -3.35 -7.44 14.46
C GLN A 110 -4.13 -8.76 14.51
N LEU A 111 -3.80 -9.67 13.60
CA LEU A 111 -4.41 -10.98 13.48
C LEU A 111 -3.79 -11.95 14.50
N GLN A 112 -4.63 -12.68 15.22
CA GLN A 112 -4.28 -13.89 15.97
C GLN A 112 -5.27 -15.00 15.67
N ILE A 113 -4.81 -16.24 15.74
CA ILE A 113 -5.68 -17.41 15.79
C ILE A 113 -5.46 -18.14 17.10
N ALA A 114 -6.50 -18.76 17.65
CA ALA A 114 -6.39 -19.68 18.76
C ALA A 114 -6.83 -21.08 18.33
N LEU A 115 -6.12 -22.10 18.79
CA LEU A 115 -6.57 -23.47 18.74
C LEU A 115 -7.17 -23.84 20.09
N CYS A 116 -8.34 -24.46 20.08
CA CYS A 116 -9.09 -24.80 21.27
C CYS A 116 -9.41 -26.29 21.31
N ASP A 117 -9.47 -26.82 22.51
CA ASP A 117 -9.98 -28.15 22.86
C ASP A 117 -10.71 -28.10 24.21
N GLU A 118 -11.03 -29.26 24.80
CA GLU A 118 -11.69 -29.38 26.11
C GLU A 118 -10.89 -28.76 27.27
N THR A 119 -9.58 -28.51 27.10
CA THR A 119 -8.70 -27.94 28.13
C THR A 119 -8.60 -26.41 28.03
N GLY A 120 -9.02 -25.83 26.91
CA GLY A 120 -8.96 -24.39 26.67
C GLY A 120 -8.40 -24.01 25.30
N CYS A 121 -8.04 -22.74 25.15
CA CYS A 121 -7.54 -22.18 23.89
C CYS A 121 -6.12 -21.65 24.04
N VAL A 122 -5.28 -21.85 23.02
CA VAL A 122 -3.91 -21.33 22.94
C VAL A 122 -3.76 -20.44 21.70
N LYS A 123 -3.42 -19.17 21.91
CA LYS A 123 -3.29 -18.15 20.83
C LYS A 123 -1.92 -18.22 20.13
N SER A 124 -1.91 -17.89 18.86
CA SER A 124 -0.69 -17.64 18.08
C SER A 124 -0.02 -16.32 18.50
N ALA A 125 1.21 -16.12 18.05
CA ALA A 125 1.77 -14.78 17.97
C ALA A 125 0.90 -13.89 17.05
N THR A 126 0.92 -12.58 17.27
CA THR A 126 0.24 -11.59 16.44
C THR A 126 0.89 -11.49 15.07
N LYS A 127 0.09 -11.19 14.05
CA LYS A 127 0.56 -10.94 12.70
C LYS A 127 -0.25 -9.80 12.08
N PRO A 128 0.39 -8.83 11.41
CA PRO A 128 -0.35 -7.76 10.75
C PRO A 128 -1.21 -8.33 9.61
N ILE A 129 -2.44 -7.83 9.49
CA ILE A 129 -3.36 -8.06 8.39
C ILE A 129 -3.86 -6.72 7.87
N VAL A 130 -3.91 -6.56 6.56
CA VAL A 130 -4.45 -5.38 5.88
C VAL A 130 -5.68 -5.78 5.09
N ILE A 131 -6.79 -5.11 5.33
CA ILE A 131 -8.04 -5.24 4.58
C ILE A 131 -8.33 -3.88 4.00
N ALA A 132 -7.84 -3.66 2.79
CA ALA A 132 -7.90 -2.37 2.12
C ALA A 132 -9.31 -2.08 1.59
N ASP A 133 -9.74 -0.82 1.75
CA ASP A 133 -10.88 -0.27 1.03
C ASP A 133 -10.48 1.08 0.43
N THR A 134 -11.26 1.56 -0.52
CA THR A 134 -10.98 2.79 -1.27
C THR A 134 -11.39 4.06 -0.52
N ASP A 135 -11.88 3.95 0.71
CA ASP A 135 -12.01 5.05 1.66
C ASP A 135 -10.67 5.46 2.30
N GLY A 136 -9.64 4.61 2.13
CA GLY A 136 -8.30 4.85 2.67
C GLY A 136 -8.13 4.55 4.16
N GLY A 137 -9.15 4.05 4.87
CA GLY A 137 -9.10 3.82 6.31
C GLY A 137 -8.00 2.85 6.79
N HIS A 138 -7.38 2.10 5.87
CA HIS A 138 -6.23 1.24 6.13
C HIS A 138 -4.87 1.94 5.96
N LEU A 139 -4.85 3.19 5.50
CA LEU A 139 -3.63 3.96 5.21
C LEU A 139 -3.29 4.92 6.35
N ALA A 140 -2.02 5.21 6.52
CA ALA A 140 -1.56 6.32 7.33
C ALA A 140 -1.80 7.65 6.58
N PRO A 141 -1.88 8.79 7.29
CA PRO A 141 -1.90 10.11 6.66
C PRO A 141 -0.72 10.32 5.71
N LEU A 142 -0.98 10.88 4.53
CA LEU A 142 0.06 11.09 3.51
C LEU A 142 1.12 12.10 4.00
N PRO A 143 2.40 11.74 4.02
CA PRO A 143 3.46 12.72 4.26
C PRO A 143 3.61 13.62 3.04
N LEU A 144 3.51 14.93 3.24
CA LEU A 144 3.65 15.90 2.16
C LEU A 144 5.13 16.30 1.96
N ASN A 145 5.48 16.56 0.71
CA ASN A 145 6.78 17.06 0.27
C ASN A 145 6.58 18.30 -0.63
N VAL A 146 5.91 19.30 -0.10
CA VAL A 146 5.53 20.51 -0.83
C VAL A 146 6.73 21.44 -1.06
N ASN A 147 6.65 22.23 -2.12
CA ASN A 147 7.65 23.28 -2.36
C ASN A 147 7.69 24.25 -1.17
N PRO A 148 8.88 24.55 -0.59
CA PRO A 148 9.02 25.40 0.59
C PRO A 148 8.57 26.84 0.38
N ASN A 149 8.31 27.28 -0.85
CA ASN A 149 7.71 28.58 -1.12
C ASN A 149 6.22 28.65 -0.77
N ASN A 150 5.54 27.50 -0.62
CA ASN A 150 4.17 27.49 -0.13
C ASN A 150 4.12 27.93 1.33
N LYS A 151 3.39 29.02 1.59
CA LYS A 151 3.06 29.47 2.94
C LYS A 151 1.91 28.63 3.49
N GLN A 152 1.76 28.62 4.79
CA GLN A 152 0.60 28.02 5.43
C GLN A 152 -0.50 29.07 5.64
N PHE A 153 -1.72 28.71 5.35
CA PHE A 153 -2.90 29.56 5.53
C PHE A 153 -3.98 28.80 6.30
N ASP A 154 -4.78 29.56 7.05
CA ASP A 154 -6.02 29.01 7.60
C ASP A 154 -7.08 29.04 6.50
N THR A 155 -7.59 27.88 6.12
CA THR A 155 -8.61 27.78 5.08
C THR A 155 -10.00 28.04 5.68
N ASP A 156 -10.72 29.04 5.18
CA ASP A 156 -12.13 29.21 5.51
C ASP A 156 -12.94 28.13 4.77
N PRO A 157 -13.67 27.26 5.47
CA PRO A 157 -14.44 26.21 4.81
C PRO A 157 -15.60 26.74 3.95
N ASN A 158 -15.97 28.01 4.11
CA ASN A 158 -17.04 28.64 3.31
C ASN A 158 -16.49 29.35 2.06
N THR A 159 -15.20 29.33 1.83
CA THR A 159 -14.57 29.95 0.66
C THR A 159 -13.77 28.91 -0.09
N VAL A 160 -14.11 28.65 -1.33
CA VAL A 160 -13.40 27.68 -2.15
C VAL A 160 -11.99 28.17 -2.48
N VAL A 161 -11.01 27.36 -2.16
CA VAL A 161 -9.65 27.43 -2.71
C VAL A 161 -9.39 26.09 -3.39
N GLY A 162 -9.64 26.05 -4.69
CA GLY A 162 -9.57 24.84 -5.50
C GLY A 162 -8.34 24.80 -6.38
N ALA A 163 -7.92 23.59 -6.75
CA ALA A 163 -6.91 23.40 -7.78
C ALA A 163 -7.12 22.08 -8.53
N TYR A 164 -6.81 22.11 -9.82
CA TYR A 164 -6.72 20.90 -10.63
C TYR A 164 -5.39 20.21 -10.41
N PHE A 165 -5.42 18.89 -10.20
CA PHE A 165 -4.29 17.99 -10.24
C PHE A 165 -4.44 17.06 -11.44
N VAL A 166 -3.44 17.03 -12.30
CA VAL A 166 -3.48 16.24 -13.53
C VAL A 166 -2.72 14.93 -13.39
N GLU A 167 -3.35 13.82 -13.80
CA GLU A 167 -2.79 12.47 -13.66
C GLU A 167 -1.40 12.34 -14.33
N TRP A 168 -1.21 12.98 -15.49
CA TRP A 168 0.04 12.93 -16.24
C TRP A 168 1.19 13.75 -15.64
N GLY A 169 0.93 14.60 -14.63
CA GLY A 169 1.95 15.36 -13.92
C GLY A 169 3.05 14.50 -13.31
N ILE A 170 2.75 13.24 -12.96
CA ILE A 170 3.71 12.28 -12.39
C ILE A 170 4.82 11.84 -13.36
N TYR A 171 4.67 12.09 -14.67
CA TYR A 171 5.65 11.72 -15.69
C TYR A 171 6.72 12.80 -15.88
N GLY A 172 6.52 13.69 -16.82
CA GLY A 172 7.51 14.71 -17.23
C GLY A 172 7.79 15.72 -16.12
N ARG A 173 6.76 16.24 -15.47
CA ARG A 173 6.86 17.19 -14.37
C ARG A 173 7.33 16.54 -13.06
N LYS A 174 7.17 15.21 -12.92
CA LYS A 174 7.52 14.43 -11.71
C LYS A 174 6.83 14.97 -10.46
N PHE A 175 5.61 15.41 -10.63
CA PHE A 175 4.77 15.96 -9.58
C PHE A 175 3.72 14.91 -9.20
N ASP A 176 3.79 14.41 -7.97
CA ASP A 176 2.82 13.47 -7.42
C ASP A 176 2.04 14.11 -6.25
N VAL A 177 1.06 13.39 -5.72
CA VAL A 177 0.15 13.93 -4.70
C VAL A 177 0.86 14.40 -3.43
N THR A 178 2.05 13.86 -3.09
CA THR A 178 2.82 14.34 -1.93
C THR A 178 3.30 15.78 -2.08
N GLN A 179 3.35 16.29 -3.31
CA GLN A 179 3.82 17.63 -3.61
C GLN A 179 2.70 18.67 -3.64
N ILE A 180 1.44 18.23 -3.59
CA ILE A 180 0.28 19.12 -3.52
C ILE A 180 0.27 19.80 -2.14
N PRO A 181 0.19 21.15 -2.06
CA PRO A 181 0.02 21.88 -0.80
C PRO A 181 -1.42 21.77 -0.29
N ALA A 182 -1.84 20.56 0.00
CA ALA A 182 -3.23 20.19 0.28
C ALA A 182 -3.80 20.84 1.55
N ASP A 183 -2.93 21.22 2.50
CA ASP A 183 -3.33 21.95 3.70
C ASP A 183 -3.83 23.37 3.38
N ASN A 184 -3.58 23.86 2.16
CA ASN A 184 -4.01 25.16 1.64
C ASN A 184 -5.20 25.05 0.66
N LEU A 185 -5.77 23.85 0.49
CA LEU A 185 -6.87 23.63 -0.44
C LEU A 185 -8.14 23.22 0.29
N THR A 186 -9.28 23.64 -0.24
CA THR A 186 -10.60 23.10 0.13
C THR A 186 -11.07 22.07 -0.89
N HIS A 187 -10.68 22.23 -2.16
CA HIS A 187 -11.08 21.36 -3.27
C HIS A 187 -9.87 20.95 -4.11
N LEU A 188 -9.81 19.69 -4.46
CA LEU A 188 -8.86 19.11 -5.38
C LEU A 188 -9.61 18.39 -6.51
N LEU A 189 -9.48 18.89 -7.73
CA LEU A 189 -10.13 18.33 -8.90
C LEU A 189 -9.14 17.43 -9.64
N TYR A 190 -9.48 16.16 -9.78
CA TYR A 190 -8.60 15.17 -10.42
C TYR A 190 -8.87 15.10 -11.92
N GLY A 191 -8.00 15.60 -12.72
CA GLY A 191 -8.10 15.62 -14.18
C GLY A 191 -7.29 14.52 -14.87
N PHE A 192 -7.90 13.74 -15.76
CA PHE A 192 -9.33 13.70 -16.10
C PHE A 192 -9.83 12.27 -16.13
N ILE A 193 -11.12 12.12 -15.87
CA ILE A 193 -11.81 10.85 -16.00
C ILE A 193 -12.50 10.84 -17.38
N PRO A 194 -12.11 9.96 -18.31
CA PRO A 194 -12.70 9.88 -19.61
C PRO A 194 -14.02 9.10 -19.61
N ILE A 195 -14.84 9.42 -20.59
CA ILE A 195 -16.03 8.67 -20.99
C ILE A 195 -15.67 7.80 -22.19
N CYS A 196 -16.01 6.51 -22.16
CA CYS A 196 -15.85 5.62 -23.32
C CYS A 196 -16.79 6.01 -24.45
N GLY A 197 -16.41 5.74 -25.68
CA GLY A 197 -17.19 6.06 -26.86
C GLY A 197 -16.42 6.94 -27.85
N PRO A 198 -17.11 7.81 -28.62
CA PRO A 198 -16.43 8.70 -29.55
C PRO A 198 -15.55 9.69 -28.80
N ASN A 199 -14.25 9.71 -29.16
CA ASN A 199 -13.23 10.60 -28.60
C ASN A 199 -12.24 11.00 -29.71
N GLU A 200 -12.75 11.52 -30.80
CA GLU A 200 -11.96 11.87 -32.00
C GLU A 200 -10.95 12.97 -31.73
N SER A 201 -11.25 13.87 -30.78
CA SER A 201 -10.32 14.91 -30.30
C SER A 201 -8.97 14.36 -29.80
N LEU A 202 -8.91 13.12 -29.34
CA LEU A 202 -7.66 12.46 -28.95
C LEU A 202 -6.83 11.92 -30.12
N ALA A 203 -7.39 11.85 -31.34
CA ALA A 203 -6.73 11.16 -32.45
C ALA A 203 -5.42 11.82 -32.87
N GLU A 204 -5.29 13.13 -32.71
CA GLU A 204 -4.10 13.91 -33.04
C GLU A 204 -3.11 14.03 -31.89
N ILE A 205 -3.54 13.70 -30.67
CA ILE A 205 -2.69 13.79 -29.49
C ILE A 205 -1.68 12.64 -29.47
N GLU A 206 -0.40 12.99 -29.34
CA GLU A 206 0.73 12.03 -29.32
C GLU A 206 0.69 11.02 -30.49
N ASN A 207 0.30 11.45 -31.68
CA ASN A 207 0.11 10.59 -32.85
C ASN A 207 -0.92 9.46 -32.60
N GLY A 208 -1.99 9.74 -31.87
CA GLY A 208 -3.06 8.83 -31.52
C GLY A 208 -2.72 7.81 -30.42
N ASN A 209 -1.63 8.01 -29.66
CA ASN A 209 -1.31 7.14 -28.53
C ASN A 209 -2.32 7.29 -27.40
N SER A 210 -2.77 8.51 -27.12
CA SER A 210 -3.77 8.80 -26.10
C SER A 210 -5.10 8.15 -26.41
N LEU A 211 -5.57 8.23 -27.65
CA LEU A 211 -6.78 7.52 -28.12
C LEU A 211 -6.64 5.99 -28.00
N ARG A 212 -5.47 5.44 -28.35
CA ARG A 212 -5.23 3.99 -28.18
C ARG A 212 -5.22 3.56 -26.72
N ALA A 213 -4.69 4.40 -25.83
CA ALA A 213 -4.72 4.13 -24.39
C ALA A 213 -6.16 4.12 -23.88
N LEU A 214 -6.97 5.12 -24.26
CA LEU A 214 -8.38 5.16 -23.89
C LEU A 214 -9.15 3.95 -24.42
N ASN A 215 -8.99 3.57 -25.69
CA ASN A 215 -9.64 2.41 -26.28
C ASN A 215 -9.25 1.10 -25.56
N LEU A 216 -8.02 0.99 -25.07
CA LEU A 216 -7.60 -0.14 -24.23
C LEU A 216 -8.30 -0.11 -22.86
N ALA A 217 -8.36 1.04 -22.22
CA ALA A 217 -9.01 1.22 -20.94
C ALA A 217 -10.50 0.89 -21.01
N CYS A 218 -11.17 1.28 -22.09
CA CYS A 218 -12.58 1.03 -22.37
C CYS A 218 -12.90 -0.41 -22.78
N GLY A 219 -11.90 -1.27 -23.02
CA GLY A 219 -12.14 -2.64 -23.48
C GLY A 219 -13.12 -3.43 -22.58
N GLY A 220 -14.27 -3.84 -23.14
CA GLY A 220 -15.35 -4.51 -22.41
C GLY A 220 -16.30 -3.58 -21.65
N SER A 221 -16.10 -2.27 -21.76
CA SER A 221 -17.09 -1.25 -21.36
C SER A 221 -18.05 -0.96 -22.49
N GLU A 222 -19.23 -0.48 -22.15
CA GLU A 222 -20.16 0.10 -23.11
C GLU A 222 -19.78 1.56 -23.39
N ASP A 223 -20.18 2.11 -24.52
CA ASP A 223 -20.02 3.53 -24.78
C ASP A 223 -20.78 4.31 -23.70
N TYR A 224 -20.23 5.46 -23.32
CA TYR A 224 -20.71 6.36 -22.25
C TYR A 224 -20.50 5.85 -20.83
N GLU A 225 -19.79 4.73 -20.61
CA GLU A 225 -19.27 4.38 -19.28
C GLU A 225 -17.97 5.16 -19.01
N VAL A 226 -17.71 5.49 -17.75
CA VAL A 226 -16.47 6.13 -17.31
C VAL A 226 -15.43 5.09 -16.88
N VAL A 227 -14.16 5.39 -17.12
CA VAL A 227 -13.04 4.53 -16.78
C VAL A 227 -11.87 5.35 -16.26
N ILE A 228 -10.85 4.71 -15.71
CA ILE A 228 -9.54 5.32 -15.48
C ILE A 228 -8.75 5.30 -16.80
N HIS A 229 -8.26 6.48 -17.22
CA HIS A 229 -7.51 6.61 -18.49
C HIS A 229 -6.16 5.90 -18.42
N ASP A 230 -5.40 6.12 -17.38
CA ASP A 230 -4.08 5.52 -17.14
C ASP A 230 -4.07 4.70 -15.83
N PRO A 231 -4.51 3.43 -15.85
CA PRO A 231 -4.48 2.60 -14.66
C PRO A 231 -3.09 2.41 -14.03
N TRP A 232 -2.02 2.55 -14.82
CA TRP A 232 -0.68 2.45 -14.28
C TRP A 232 -0.35 3.63 -13.37
N ALA A 233 -0.66 4.85 -13.77
CA ALA A 233 -0.51 6.05 -12.96
C ALA A 233 -1.44 6.04 -11.75
N ALA A 234 -2.73 5.75 -12.00
CA ALA A 234 -3.78 5.85 -11.00
C ALA A 234 -3.69 4.79 -9.89
N VAL A 235 -3.43 3.50 -10.23
CA VAL A 235 -3.61 2.40 -9.25
C VAL A 235 -2.48 1.36 -9.22
N GLN A 236 -1.46 1.44 -10.08
CA GLN A 236 -0.43 0.39 -10.17
C GLN A 236 0.97 0.86 -9.78
N LYS A 237 1.33 2.11 -10.10
CA LYS A 237 2.68 2.66 -9.87
C LYS A 237 2.96 2.78 -8.38
N ALA A 238 4.13 2.29 -7.94
CA ALA A 238 4.61 2.61 -6.59
C ALA A 238 5.04 4.09 -6.54
N LEU A 239 4.37 4.87 -5.70
CA LEU A 239 4.62 6.30 -5.49
C LEU A 239 5.02 6.55 -4.03
N PRO A 240 5.70 7.68 -3.73
CA PRO A 240 6.10 8.04 -2.36
C PRO A 240 4.92 8.10 -1.39
N GLY A 241 5.16 7.82 -0.11
CA GLY A 241 4.17 7.97 0.96
C GLY A 241 3.16 6.83 1.09
N VAL A 242 3.16 5.85 0.16
CA VAL A 242 2.31 4.66 0.22
C VAL A 242 3.16 3.40 0.04
N SER A 243 2.74 2.30 0.68
CA SER A 243 3.53 1.07 0.66
C SER A 243 3.43 0.35 -0.67
N SER A 244 4.56 -0.14 -1.19
CA SER A 244 4.57 -1.00 -2.37
C SER A 244 3.95 -2.38 -2.13
N SER A 245 3.65 -2.74 -0.88
CA SER A 245 2.95 -3.97 -0.51
C SER A 245 1.44 -3.81 -0.42
N ASP A 246 0.92 -2.57 -0.46
CA ASP A 246 -0.50 -2.34 -0.41
C ASP A 246 -1.21 -2.84 -1.69
N PRO A 247 -2.44 -3.33 -1.56
CA PRO A 247 -3.19 -3.88 -2.70
C PRO A 247 -3.53 -2.85 -3.78
N ILE A 248 -3.68 -1.57 -3.39
CA ILE A 248 -3.94 -0.44 -4.27
C ILE A 248 -2.74 0.51 -4.17
N ARG A 249 -2.28 1.01 -5.31
CA ARG A 249 -1.11 1.88 -5.43
C ARG A 249 -1.46 3.15 -6.21
N GLY A 250 -0.47 3.79 -6.81
CA GLY A 250 -0.63 4.93 -7.70
C GLY A 250 -1.09 6.19 -6.98
N THR A 251 -1.55 7.15 -7.79
CA THR A 251 -2.09 8.43 -7.31
C THR A 251 -3.34 8.24 -6.46
N TYR A 252 -4.16 7.21 -6.73
CA TYR A 252 -5.35 6.92 -5.93
C TYR A 252 -5.00 6.49 -4.50
N ALA A 253 -3.96 5.67 -4.31
CA ALA A 253 -3.50 5.34 -2.96
C ALA A 253 -2.98 6.58 -2.22
N GLN A 254 -2.29 7.48 -2.94
CA GLN A 254 -1.86 8.75 -2.36
C GLN A 254 -3.05 9.65 -2.02
N LEU A 255 -4.08 9.74 -2.88
CA LEU A 255 -5.29 10.53 -2.61
C LEU A 255 -6.08 9.94 -1.43
N MET A 256 -6.21 8.63 -1.34
CA MET A 256 -6.79 7.97 -0.16
C MET A 256 -6.03 8.31 1.13
N ALA A 257 -4.68 8.26 1.09
CA ALA A 257 -3.84 8.64 2.22
C ALA A 257 -3.92 10.16 2.50
N LEU A 258 -4.12 10.98 1.47
CA LEU A 258 -4.36 12.41 1.62
C LEU A 258 -5.67 12.70 2.34
N LYS A 259 -6.72 11.95 2.08
CA LYS A 259 -8.00 12.04 2.84
C LYS A 259 -7.82 11.68 4.31
N GLN A 260 -6.90 10.77 4.66
CA GLN A 260 -6.57 10.49 6.07
C GLN A 260 -5.84 11.67 6.73
N ARG A 261 -5.10 12.45 5.96
CA ARG A 261 -4.43 13.67 6.42
C ARG A 261 -5.39 14.86 6.49
N ASN A 262 -6.16 15.06 5.42
CA ASN A 262 -7.05 16.20 5.21
C ASN A 262 -8.48 15.69 4.99
N PRO A 263 -9.20 15.24 6.02
CA PRO A 263 -10.53 14.65 5.86
C PRO A 263 -11.56 15.63 5.29
N ASP A 264 -11.39 16.92 5.53
CA ASP A 264 -12.31 17.98 5.06
C ASP A 264 -12.02 18.41 3.61
N LEU A 265 -10.86 18.06 3.05
CA LEU A 265 -10.52 18.34 1.65
C LEU A 265 -11.48 17.59 0.72
N LYS A 266 -12.21 18.30 -0.11
CA LYS A 266 -13.06 17.71 -1.15
C LYS A 266 -12.20 17.27 -2.32
N ILE A 267 -12.29 16.01 -2.71
CA ILE A 267 -11.59 15.47 -3.89
C ILE A 267 -12.64 15.02 -4.91
N LEU A 268 -12.66 15.66 -6.06
CA LEU A 268 -13.64 15.42 -7.11
C LEU A 268 -12.98 14.86 -8.37
N PRO A 269 -13.48 13.77 -8.95
CA PRO A 269 -13.08 13.35 -10.29
C PRO A 269 -13.66 14.35 -11.28
N SER A 270 -12.80 14.97 -12.10
CA SER A 270 -13.22 15.84 -13.19
C SER A 270 -13.40 15.02 -14.46
N VAL A 271 -14.60 15.03 -14.99
CA VAL A 271 -15.01 14.21 -16.15
C VAL A 271 -15.07 15.07 -17.38
N GLY A 272 -14.33 14.71 -18.40
CA GLY A 272 -14.24 15.48 -19.65
C GLY A 272 -12.92 16.20 -19.78
N GLY A 273 -12.96 17.51 -19.98
CA GLY A 273 -11.83 18.37 -20.33
C GLY A 273 -11.65 18.52 -21.82
N TRP A 274 -10.73 19.40 -22.25
CA TRP A 274 -10.55 19.86 -23.63
C TRP A 274 -10.62 18.75 -24.70
N THR A 275 -9.92 17.64 -24.50
CA THR A 275 -9.82 16.56 -25.51
C THR A 275 -10.68 15.35 -25.18
N LEU A 276 -11.46 15.37 -24.10
CA LEU A 276 -12.28 14.24 -23.63
C LEU A 276 -13.76 14.58 -23.53
N SER A 277 -14.17 15.73 -24.08
CA SER A 277 -15.55 16.19 -24.06
C SER A 277 -16.42 15.62 -25.19
N ASP A 278 -15.85 14.98 -26.21
CA ASP A 278 -16.59 14.49 -27.38
C ASP A 278 -17.83 13.66 -27.04
N PRO A 279 -17.81 12.72 -26.06
CA PRO A 279 -18.99 11.90 -25.76
C PRO A 279 -20.18 12.67 -25.19
N PHE A 280 -19.97 13.84 -24.61
CA PHE A 280 -21.07 14.66 -24.06
C PHE A 280 -22.03 15.13 -25.14
N PHE A 281 -21.56 15.33 -26.39
CA PHE A 281 -22.38 15.79 -27.49
C PHE A 281 -23.43 14.77 -27.98
N ASP A 282 -23.32 13.51 -27.55
CA ASP A 282 -24.32 12.46 -27.79
C ASP A 282 -25.32 12.33 -26.62
N PHE A 283 -25.29 13.22 -25.63
CA PHE A 283 -26.16 13.17 -24.45
C PHE A 283 -27.55 13.77 -24.67
N ASP A 284 -27.89 14.22 -25.87
CA ASP A 284 -29.29 14.42 -26.27
C ASP A 284 -30.06 13.09 -26.23
N ASN A 285 -29.38 11.97 -26.44
CA ASN A 285 -29.93 10.64 -26.24
C ASN A 285 -29.98 10.26 -24.74
N LYS A 286 -31.17 10.12 -24.19
CA LYS A 286 -31.37 9.73 -22.79
C LYS A 286 -30.70 8.42 -22.41
N ALA A 287 -30.64 7.43 -23.32
CA ALA A 287 -30.01 6.16 -22.99
C ALA A 287 -28.49 6.31 -22.72
N ASN A 288 -27.82 7.21 -23.45
CA ASN A 288 -26.41 7.53 -23.24
C ASN A 288 -26.19 8.18 -21.87
N ARG A 289 -27.04 9.17 -21.51
CA ARG A 289 -26.99 9.79 -20.17
C ARG A 289 -27.26 8.78 -19.05
N ASP A 290 -28.28 7.89 -19.24
CA ASP A 290 -28.59 6.85 -18.24
C ASP A 290 -27.38 5.92 -18.02
N THR A 291 -26.66 5.53 -19.07
CA THR A 291 -25.42 4.74 -18.97
C THR A 291 -24.34 5.51 -18.23
N PHE A 292 -24.13 6.76 -18.60
CA PHE A 292 -23.13 7.62 -17.95
C PHE A 292 -23.41 7.82 -16.46
N VAL A 293 -24.63 8.25 -16.10
CA VAL A 293 -25.04 8.50 -14.71
C VAL A 293 -24.91 7.24 -13.85
N LYS A 294 -25.32 6.08 -14.40
CA LYS A 294 -25.14 4.77 -13.76
C LYS A 294 -23.67 4.46 -13.55
N SER A 295 -22.85 4.64 -14.56
CA SER A 295 -21.41 4.38 -14.50
C SER A 295 -20.71 5.31 -13.51
N MET A 296 -21.08 6.58 -13.43
CA MET A 296 -20.56 7.51 -12.42
C MET A 296 -20.91 7.07 -11.00
N ARG A 297 -22.13 6.57 -10.78
CA ARG A 297 -22.51 5.97 -9.50
C ARG A 297 -21.62 4.78 -9.15
N GLU A 298 -21.41 3.87 -10.08
CA GLU A 298 -20.53 2.70 -9.89
C GLU A 298 -19.08 3.14 -9.64
N PHE A 299 -18.63 4.19 -10.30
CA PHE A 299 -17.29 4.76 -10.11
C PHE A 299 -17.13 5.32 -8.69
N LEU A 300 -18.06 6.13 -8.19
CA LEU A 300 -18.03 6.69 -6.83
C LEU A 300 -18.18 5.62 -5.74
N THR A 301 -18.96 4.59 -5.97
CA THR A 301 -19.09 3.47 -5.02
C THR A 301 -17.84 2.59 -5.00
N THR A 302 -17.12 2.51 -6.11
CA THR A 302 -15.84 1.80 -6.22
C THR A 302 -14.71 2.62 -5.59
N TRP A 303 -14.65 3.93 -5.85
CA TRP A 303 -13.58 4.83 -5.40
C TRP A 303 -14.12 5.78 -4.33
N LYS A 304 -14.33 5.25 -3.14
CA LYS A 304 -15.01 5.89 -2.00
C LYS A 304 -14.32 7.13 -1.44
N PHE A 305 -13.07 7.39 -1.82
CA PHE A 305 -12.35 8.60 -1.40
C PHE A 305 -12.81 9.87 -2.13
N TYR A 306 -13.51 9.75 -3.23
CA TYR A 306 -14.09 10.88 -3.94
C TYR A 306 -15.32 11.43 -3.21
N ASP A 307 -15.47 12.75 -3.21
CA ASP A 307 -16.50 13.49 -2.48
C ASP A 307 -17.55 14.09 -3.42
N GLY A 308 -17.61 13.69 -4.67
CA GLY A 308 -18.56 14.22 -5.64
C GLY A 308 -18.14 14.03 -7.07
N ILE A 309 -18.60 14.90 -7.96
CA ILE A 309 -18.30 14.91 -9.39
C ILE A 309 -18.04 16.35 -9.82
N ASP A 310 -17.00 16.55 -10.60
CA ASP A 310 -16.81 17.74 -11.41
C ASP A 310 -17.06 17.40 -12.89
N VAL A 311 -17.85 18.21 -13.59
CA VAL A 311 -18.12 18.04 -15.02
C VAL A 311 -17.42 19.14 -15.80
N ASP A 312 -16.58 18.74 -16.72
CA ASP A 312 -15.79 19.64 -17.56
C ASP A 312 -16.11 19.38 -19.03
N TRP A 313 -17.30 19.85 -19.44
CA TRP A 313 -17.76 19.79 -20.83
C TRP A 313 -17.29 21.02 -21.60
N GLU A 314 -16.35 20.85 -22.51
CA GLU A 314 -15.76 21.93 -23.31
C GLU A 314 -16.13 21.82 -24.79
N PHE A 315 -17.22 22.51 -25.26
CA PHE A 315 -18.20 23.29 -24.54
C PHE A 315 -19.61 22.95 -25.05
N PRO A 316 -20.67 23.00 -24.22
CA PRO A 316 -22.03 22.97 -24.77
C PRO A 316 -22.20 24.05 -25.84
N GLY A 317 -22.85 23.70 -26.96
CA GLY A 317 -22.95 24.59 -28.13
C GLY A 317 -21.82 24.46 -29.13
N GLY A 318 -20.64 23.98 -28.72
CA GLY A 318 -19.51 23.71 -29.58
C GLY A 318 -18.28 24.61 -29.40
N ASP A 319 -17.45 24.72 -30.42
CA ASP A 319 -16.15 25.43 -30.42
C ASP A 319 -15.13 24.88 -29.43
N GLY A 320 -15.21 23.57 -29.08
CA GLY A 320 -14.24 22.85 -28.31
C GLY A 320 -13.10 22.30 -29.18
N ALA A 321 -12.41 21.25 -28.67
CA ALA A 321 -11.29 20.64 -29.41
C ALA A 321 -11.70 20.06 -30.76
N ASN A 322 -12.91 19.54 -30.88
CA ASN A 322 -13.49 19.12 -32.18
C ASN A 322 -14.48 20.17 -32.71
N PRO A 323 -14.09 20.97 -33.67
CA PRO A 323 -14.93 22.07 -34.19
C PRO A 323 -16.15 21.58 -34.98
N ASN A 324 -16.29 20.27 -35.18
CA ASN A 324 -17.46 19.69 -35.89
C ASN A 324 -18.56 19.26 -34.93
N LEU A 325 -18.34 19.34 -33.61
CA LEU A 325 -19.30 19.01 -32.57
C LEU A 325 -19.97 20.29 -32.04
N GLY A 326 -21.17 20.15 -31.53
CA GLY A 326 -21.96 21.24 -30.96
C GLY A 326 -23.34 21.34 -31.58
N SER A 327 -24.32 21.73 -30.79
CA SER A 327 -25.70 21.97 -31.25
C SER A 327 -26.42 22.93 -30.29
N ASP A 328 -27.47 23.59 -30.81
CA ASP A 328 -28.35 24.50 -30.06
C ASP A 328 -29.10 23.78 -28.90
N LYS A 329 -29.02 22.45 -28.82
CA LYS A 329 -29.63 21.64 -27.74
C LYS A 329 -28.73 21.39 -26.57
N ASP A 330 -27.43 21.56 -26.72
CA ASP A 330 -26.45 21.15 -25.75
C ASP A 330 -26.65 21.84 -24.39
N GLY A 331 -27.10 23.11 -24.39
CA GLY A 331 -27.45 23.82 -23.16
C GLY A 331 -28.61 23.18 -22.39
N GLU A 332 -29.68 22.72 -23.09
CA GLU A 332 -30.78 22.01 -22.44
C GLU A 332 -30.33 20.62 -21.94
N VAL A 333 -29.47 19.96 -22.71
CA VAL A 333 -28.87 18.65 -22.36
C VAL A 333 -27.99 18.80 -21.13
N TYR A 334 -27.18 19.86 -21.07
CA TYR A 334 -26.34 20.17 -19.90
C TYR A 334 -27.15 20.34 -18.61
N VAL A 335 -28.21 21.16 -18.64
CA VAL A 335 -29.10 21.34 -17.49
C VAL A 335 -29.74 20.01 -17.07
N THR A 336 -30.15 19.20 -18.05
CA THR A 336 -30.73 17.88 -17.80
C THR A 336 -29.72 16.94 -17.13
N LEU A 337 -28.49 16.91 -17.62
CA LEU A 337 -27.40 16.14 -17.09
C LEU A 337 -27.09 16.50 -15.62
N MET A 338 -26.97 17.82 -15.31
CA MET A 338 -26.74 18.28 -13.94
C MET A 338 -27.87 17.81 -13.00
N LYS A 339 -29.12 17.90 -13.46
CA LYS A 339 -30.26 17.40 -12.69
C LYS A 339 -30.19 15.88 -12.46
N GLU A 340 -29.88 15.09 -13.49
CA GLU A 340 -29.81 13.63 -13.39
C GLU A 340 -28.65 13.19 -12.48
N LEU A 341 -27.50 13.86 -12.55
CA LEU A 341 -26.36 13.64 -11.65
C LEU A 341 -26.72 14.00 -10.20
N ARG A 342 -27.36 15.15 -9.95
CA ARG A 342 -27.77 15.54 -8.56
C ARG A 342 -28.72 14.51 -7.96
N ILE A 343 -29.73 14.06 -8.72
CA ILE A 343 -30.65 13.02 -8.25
C ILE A 343 -29.91 11.74 -7.90
N MET A 344 -28.93 11.33 -8.71
CA MET A 344 -28.11 10.16 -8.44
C MET A 344 -27.24 10.35 -7.18
N LEU A 345 -26.64 11.53 -7.00
CA LEU A 345 -25.83 11.85 -5.83
C LEU A 345 -26.70 11.89 -4.56
N ASP A 346 -27.88 12.52 -4.57
CA ASP A 346 -28.81 12.54 -3.44
C ASP A 346 -29.21 11.13 -3.00
N ASP A 347 -29.45 10.22 -3.96
CA ASP A 347 -29.74 8.81 -3.66
C ASP A 347 -28.51 8.08 -3.08
N LEU A 348 -27.31 8.39 -3.56
CA LEU A 348 -26.07 7.85 -3.04
C LEU A 348 -25.78 8.37 -1.61
N GLU A 349 -26.05 9.67 -1.34
CA GLU A 349 -25.98 10.26 0.00
C GLU A 349 -26.90 9.55 0.97
N ALA A 350 -28.16 9.31 0.57
CA ALA A 350 -29.12 8.60 1.41
C ALA A 350 -28.68 7.16 1.74
N GLN A 351 -27.94 6.51 0.85
CA GLN A 351 -27.45 5.14 1.06
C GLN A 351 -26.17 5.08 1.90
N THR A 352 -25.25 6.02 1.71
CA THR A 352 -23.91 6.01 2.32
C THR A 352 -23.83 6.85 3.59
N GLY A 353 -24.71 7.82 3.76
CA GLY A 353 -24.63 8.83 4.82
C GLY A 353 -23.51 9.85 4.61
N ARG A 354 -22.92 9.90 3.40
CA ARG A 354 -21.89 10.88 3.00
C ARG A 354 -22.50 11.93 2.10
N GLU A 355 -22.05 13.17 2.21
CA GLU A 355 -22.38 14.24 1.29
C GLU A 355 -21.52 14.16 0.03
N TYR A 356 -22.11 14.45 -1.14
CA TYR A 356 -21.43 14.48 -2.44
C TYR A 356 -21.71 15.79 -3.15
N GLU A 357 -20.67 16.45 -3.60
CA GLU A 357 -20.75 17.70 -4.33
C GLU A 357 -20.87 17.47 -5.84
N LEU A 358 -21.60 18.34 -6.50
CA LEU A 358 -21.69 18.43 -7.95
C LEU A 358 -21.18 19.79 -8.41
N THR A 359 -20.08 19.79 -9.12
CA THR A 359 -19.47 21.00 -9.67
C THR A 359 -19.32 20.90 -11.19
N SER A 360 -19.05 22.03 -11.83
CA SER A 360 -18.71 22.03 -13.24
C SER A 360 -17.76 23.16 -13.59
N ALA A 361 -16.73 22.85 -14.37
CA ALA A 361 -15.92 23.86 -15.04
C ALA A 361 -16.65 24.33 -16.30
N ILE A 362 -16.72 25.64 -16.50
CA ILE A 362 -17.44 26.25 -17.61
C ILE A 362 -16.61 27.28 -18.37
N GLY A 363 -16.87 27.41 -19.67
CA GLY A 363 -16.30 28.46 -20.50
C GLY A 363 -16.75 29.86 -20.03
N SER A 364 -15.86 30.83 -20.09
CA SER A 364 -16.12 32.20 -19.62
C SER A 364 -16.22 33.24 -20.75
N GLY A 365 -16.29 32.77 -22.02
CA GLY A 365 -16.69 33.60 -23.14
C GLY A 365 -18.19 33.89 -23.12
N TRP A 366 -18.63 35.08 -23.56
CA TRP A 366 -20.06 35.38 -23.67
C TRP A 366 -20.81 34.36 -24.54
N ASP A 367 -20.20 33.92 -25.62
CA ASP A 367 -20.72 32.91 -26.55
C ASP A 367 -20.94 31.54 -25.87
N LYS A 368 -20.11 31.14 -24.91
CA LYS A 368 -20.26 29.89 -24.13
C LYS A 368 -21.29 30.03 -23.02
N ILE A 369 -21.37 31.25 -22.43
CA ILE A 369 -22.33 31.52 -21.35
C ILE A 369 -23.76 31.60 -21.90
N GLU A 370 -23.95 32.15 -23.11
CA GLU A 370 -25.27 32.28 -23.74
C GLU A 370 -25.88 30.91 -24.15
N ASP A 371 -25.05 29.91 -24.42
CA ASP A 371 -25.52 28.59 -24.86
C ASP A 371 -26.20 27.77 -23.76
N VAL A 372 -26.03 28.15 -22.47
CA VAL A 372 -26.54 27.39 -21.32
C VAL A 372 -27.37 28.28 -20.39
N ASP A 373 -28.52 27.78 -19.95
CA ASP A 373 -29.29 28.39 -18.85
C ASP A 373 -28.67 28.03 -17.49
N TYR A 374 -27.64 28.78 -17.09
CA TYR A 374 -26.96 28.55 -15.82
C TYR A 374 -27.80 28.86 -14.59
N GLN A 375 -28.87 29.64 -14.69
CA GLN A 375 -29.84 29.83 -13.59
C GLN A 375 -30.51 28.51 -13.23
N GLN A 376 -30.91 27.74 -14.26
CA GLN A 376 -31.52 26.45 -14.04
C GLN A 376 -30.45 25.40 -13.61
N ALA A 377 -29.30 25.36 -14.24
CA ALA A 377 -28.23 24.43 -13.91
C ALA A 377 -27.72 24.60 -12.47
N ALA A 378 -27.54 25.84 -11.99
CA ALA A 378 -27.06 26.16 -10.65
C ALA A 378 -27.95 25.62 -9.52
N GLN A 379 -29.24 25.29 -9.80
CA GLN A 379 -30.09 24.66 -8.80
C GLN A 379 -29.61 23.25 -8.39
N TYR A 380 -28.87 22.59 -9.26
CA TYR A 380 -28.41 21.23 -9.07
C TYR A 380 -26.92 21.14 -8.67
N MET A 381 -26.15 22.20 -8.87
CA MET A 381 -24.72 22.25 -8.61
C MET A 381 -24.41 22.96 -7.28
N ASP A 382 -23.35 22.55 -6.64
CA ASP A 382 -22.82 23.22 -5.44
C ASP A 382 -21.97 24.43 -5.83
N TYR A 383 -21.06 24.25 -6.79
CA TYR A 383 -20.24 25.34 -7.35
C TYR A 383 -20.14 25.26 -8.87
N ILE A 384 -19.88 26.45 -9.46
CA ILE A 384 -19.58 26.65 -10.88
C ILE A 384 -18.17 27.23 -10.98
N PHE A 385 -17.25 26.47 -11.53
CA PHE A 385 -15.87 26.87 -11.76
C PHE A 385 -15.75 27.59 -13.10
N ALA A 386 -15.85 28.92 -13.10
CA ALA A 386 -15.74 29.71 -14.31
C ALA A 386 -14.26 29.82 -14.73
N MET A 387 -13.91 29.24 -15.87
CA MET A 387 -12.55 29.23 -16.45
C MET A 387 -12.19 30.62 -16.98
N THR A 388 -11.94 31.57 -16.06
CA THR A 388 -11.61 32.97 -16.36
C THR A 388 -10.15 33.15 -16.78
N TYR A 389 -9.73 32.29 -17.67
CA TYR A 389 -8.45 32.25 -18.34
C TYR A 389 -8.65 31.75 -19.79
N ASP A 390 -7.57 31.67 -20.57
CA ASP A 390 -7.58 31.28 -21.98
C ASP A 390 -8.43 32.22 -22.89
N PHE A 391 -8.61 33.46 -22.48
CA PHE A 391 -9.30 34.46 -23.28
C PHE A 391 -8.59 34.75 -24.60
N HIS A 392 -7.24 34.73 -24.58
CA HIS A 392 -6.38 34.91 -25.74
C HIS A 392 -5.17 33.97 -25.67
N GLY A 393 -4.78 33.41 -26.77
CA GLY A 393 -3.66 32.50 -26.87
C GLY A 393 -3.08 32.42 -28.28
N GLY A 394 -2.13 31.53 -28.48
CA GLY A 394 -1.43 31.37 -29.77
C GLY A 394 -2.31 30.90 -30.93
N TRP A 395 -3.58 30.67 -30.75
CA TRP A 395 -4.62 30.49 -31.77
C TRP A 395 -5.10 31.80 -32.35
N ASN A 396 -4.93 32.94 -31.62
CA ASN A 396 -5.23 34.25 -32.12
C ASN A 396 -4.05 34.83 -32.93
N ASN A 397 -4.34 35.48 -34.05
CA ASN A 397 -3.35 36.20 -34.86
C ASN A 397 -3.01 37.55 -34.27
N VAL A 398 -3.69 37.96 -33.21
CA VAL A 398 -3.51 39.22 -32.50
C VAL A 398 -3.36 38.87 -30.99
N THR A 399 -2.41 39.54 -30.36
CA THR A 399 -2.14 39.33 -28.93
C THR A 399 -3.19 39.97 -28.04
N GLY A 400 -3.40 39.40 -26.84
CA GLY A 400 -4.33 39.90 -25.85
C GLY A 400 -4.03 39.31 -24.46
N HIS A 401 -4.68 39.81 -23.42
CA HIS A 401 -4.59 39.25 -22.09
C HIS A 401 -5.35 37.91 -22.00
N GLN A 402 -4.68 36.86 -21.61
CA GLN A 402 -5.31 35.53 -21.43
C GLN A 402 -6.22 35.43 -20.20
N THR A 403 -6.08 36.31 -19.22
CA THR A 403 -6.72 36.17 -17.91
C THR A 403 -6.96 37.53 -17.22
N GLY A 404 -7.33 38.58 -18.00
CA GLY A 404 -7.63 39.92 -17.47
C GLY A 404 -8.92 39.96 -16.66
N ILE A 405 -8.91 40.69 -15.52
CA ILE A 405 -10.13 40.92 -14.75
C ILE A 405 -11.06 41.87 -15.54
N TYR A 406 -10.53 42.97 -15.98
CA TYR A 406 -11.26 44.00 -16.71
C TYR A 406 -10.73 44.20 -18.12
N CYS A 407 -11.44 44.98 -18.89
CA CYS A 407 -10.96 45.42 -20.17
C CYS A 407 -9.62 46.18 -20.04
N GLY A 408 -8.68 45.80 -20.86
CA GLY A 408 -7.37 46.44 -20.87
C GLY A 408 -7.39 47.83 -21.48
N SER A 409 -6.33 48.60 -21.18
CA SER A 409 -6.14 49.95 -21.68
C SER A 409 -6.01 50.02 -23.22
N HIS A 410 -5.84 48.89 -23.87
CA HIS A 410 -5.69 48.70 -25.31
C HIS A 410 -7.01 48.47 -26.07
N LEU A 411 -8.13 48.34 -25.36
CA LEU A 411 -9.47 48.11 -25.93
C LEU A 411 -10.33 49.40 -25.81
N SER A 412 -11.14 49.63 -26.81
CA SER A 412 -12.15 50.70 -26.79
C SER A 412 -13.36 50.32 -25.90
N ALA A 413 -14.13 51.31 -25.50
CA ALA A 413 -15.38 51.08 -24.74
C ALA A 413 -16.40 50.25 -25.51
N ASP A 414 -16.48 50.38 -26.83
CA ASP A 414 -17.35 49.57 -27.67
C ASP A 414 -16.92 48.09 -27.70
N GLU A 415 -15.62 47.82 -27.80
CA GLU A 415 -15.08 46.46 -27.71
C GLU A 415 -15.35 45.83 -26.36
N CYS A 416 -15.14 46.58 -25.31
CA CYS A 416 -15.35 46.14 -23.92
C CYS A 416 -16.80 45.76 -23.65
N ASN A 417 -17.75 46.50 -24.16
CA ASN A 417 -19.19 46.36 -23.86
C ASN A 417 -19.94 45.62 -24.95
N GLY A 418 -19.28 45.17 -26.01
CA GLY A 418 -19.93 44.50 -27.12
C GLY A 418 -20.88 45.42 -27.90
N THR A 419 -20.59 46.69 -27.91
CA THR A 419 -21.42 47.70 -28.61
C THR A 419 -20.71 48.18 -29.87
N GLY A 420 -21.46 48.89 -30.73
CA GLY A 420 -20.90 49.40 -31.97
C GLY A 420 -20.70 48.29 -33.04
N VAL A 421 -19.70 48.52 -33.91
CA VAL A 421 -19.38 47.55 -34.99
C VAL A 421 -17.96 47.05 -34.85
N ASP A 422 -17.71 45.85 -35.42
CA ASP A 422 -16.42 45.23 -35.52
C ASP A 422 -15.58 45.87 -36.65
N GLU A 423 -14.40 45.33 -36.90
CA GLU A 423 -13.46 45.75 -37.92
C GLU A 423 -14.03 45.56 -39.37
N ASN A 424 -15.04 44.75 -39.55
CA ASN A 424 -15.72 44.51 -40.81
C ASN A 424 -16.96 45.40 -40.99
N GLY A 425 -17.32 46.15 -39.97
CA GLY A 425 -18.49 47.02 -39.94
C GLY A 425 -19.78 46.30 -39.54
N GLU A 426 -19.69 45.06 -39.03
CA GLU A 426 -20.82 44.28 -38.55
C GLU A 426 -21.05 44.57 -37.05
N PRO A 427 -22.29 44.54 -36.53
CA PRO A 427 -22.57 44.67 -35.10
C PRO A 427 -21.76 43.66 -34.29
N ARG A 428 -21.10 44.08 -33.20
CA ARG A 428 -20.41 43.16 -32.29
C ARG A 428 -21.41 42.20 -31.68
N LYS A 429 -21.04 40.94 -31.59
CA LYS A 429 -21.91 39.87 -31.07
C LYS A 429 -21.97 39.85 -29.56
N GLY A 430 -20.92 40.30 -28.87
CA GLY A 430 -20.83 40.33 -27.41
C GLY A 430 -19.65 41.10 -26.88
N PRO A 431 -19.52 41.26 -25.56
CA PRO A 431 -18.45 42.01 -24.90
C PRO A 431 -17.08 41.29 -25.02
N ALA A 432 -16.00 42.03 -24.79
CA ALA A 432 -14.65 41.42 -24.73
C ALA A 432 -14.60 40.33 -23.66
N TYR A 433 -13.81 39.30 -23.93
CA TYR A 433 -13.54 38.22 -22.94
C TYR A 433 -12.74 38.78 -21.79
N THR A 434 -13.40 38.93 -20.64
CA THR A 434 -12.81 39.32 -19.36
C THR A 434 -13.53 38.61 -18.23
N LEU A 435 -12.86 38.46 -17.09
CA LEU A 435 -13.47 37.90 -15.89
C LEU A 435 -14.73 38.68 -15.47
N ASP A 436 -14.67 40.00 -15.46
CA ASP A 436 -15.77 40.87 -15.04
C ASP A 436 -17.01 40.74 -15.95
N ASN A 437 -16.80 40.64 -17.27
CA ASN A 437 -17.88 40.43 -18.21
C ASN A 437 -18.50 39.05 -18.04
N ALA A 438 -17.71 38.00 -17.87
CA ALA A 438 -18.22 36.66 -17.62
C ALA A 438 -19.06 36.58 -16.31
N VAL A 439 -18.56 37.14 -15.21
CA VAL A 439 -19.30 37.17 -13.95
C VAL A 439 -20.59 37.97 -14.06
N LYS A 440 -20.57 39.14 -14.71
CA LYS A 440 -21.77 39.90 -14.95
C LYS A 440 -22.84 39.15 -15.72
N LEU A 441 -22.46 38.50 -16.81
CA LEU A 441 -23.38 37.67 -17.62
C LEU A 441 -23.98 36.52 -16.81
N LEU A 442 -23.22 35.82 -16.01
CA LEU A 442 -23.71 34.73 -15.15
C LEU A 442 -24.67 35.29 -14.05
N LEU A 443 -24.33 36.41 -13.41
CA LEU A 443 -25.18 37.04 -12.43
C LEU A 443 -26.47 37.61 -13.06
N GLU A 444 -26.40 38.17 -14.28
CA GLU A 444 -27.57 38.63 -15.03
C GLU A 444 -28.50 37.48 -15.45
N GLN A 445 -27.97 36.28 -15.72
CA GLN A 445 -28.76 35.07 -15.86
C GLN A 445 -29.44 34.64 -14.56
N GLY A 446 -28.97 35.10 -13.38
CA GLY A 446 -29.54 34.78 -12.07
C GLY A 446 -28.80 33.64 -11.32
N VAL A 447 -27.56 33.34 -11.70
CA VAL A 447 -26.70 32.42 -10.92
C VAL A 447 -26.41 33.04 -9.56
N PRO A 448 -26.57 32.32 -8.43
CA PRO A 448 -26.18 32.80 -7.11
C PRO A 448 -24.69 33.09 -7.03
N SER A 449 -24.30 34.28 -6.58
CA SER A 449 -22.89 34.70 -6.56
C SER A 449 -22.00 33.78 -5.75
N GLU A 450 -22.50 33.25 -4.63
CA GLU A 450 -21.79 32.35 -3.74
C GLU A 450 -21.45 30.96 -4.37
N LYS A 451 -22.08 30.62 -5.49
CA LYS A 451 -21.78 29.42 -6.25
C LYS A 451 -20.71 29.64 -7.33
N LEU A 452 -20.41 30.90 -7.67
CA LEU A 452 -19.41 31.22 -8.70
C LEU A 452 -18.00 31.22 -8.11
N VAL A 453 -17.15 30.34 -8.62
CA VAL A 453 -15.73 30.24 -8.30
C VAL A 453 -14.92 30.62 -9.55
N ILE A 454 -14.07 31.64 -9.45
CA ILE A 454 -13.35 32.15 -10.63
C ILE A 454 -11.93 31.60 -10.74
N GLY A 455 -11.46 31.42 -11.97
CA GLY A 455 -10.21 30.77 -12.30
C GLY A 455 -8.98 31.65 -12.20
N ALA A 456 -7.88 31.09 -11.73
CA ALA A 456 -6.54 31.61 -11.81
C ALA A 456 -5.67 30.69 -12.66
N ALA A 457 -4.83 31.26 -13.53
CA ALA A 457 -3.95 30.49 -14.38
C ALA A 457 -2.57 30.32 -13.72
N MET A 458 -2.15 29.07 -13.49
CA MET A 458 -0.78 28.75 -13.05
C MET A 458 0.19 28.58 -14.25
N TYR A 459 -0.14 29.22 -15.35
CA TYR A 459 0.60 29.17 -16.62
C TYR A 459 0.43 30.46 -17.40
N GLY A 460 1.22 30.63 -18.46
CA GLY A 460 1.09 31.74 -19.41
C GLY A 460 0.81 31.29 -20.82
N ARG A 461 0.08 32.10 -21.57
CA ARG A 461 -0.11 31.97 -23.02
C ARG A 461 0.84 32.91 -23.76
N GLY A 462 1.48 32.42 -24.79
CA GLY A 462 2.56 33.17 -25.46
C GLY A 462 2.56 33.10 -26.99
N TRP A 463 3.05 34.16 -27.55
CA TRP A 463 3.23 34.38 -28.99
C TRP A 463 4.67 34.68 -29.37
N GLU A 464 5.02 34.35 -30.61
CA GLU A 464 6.26 34.74 -31.29
C GLU A 464 5.97 35.61 -32.50
N GLY A 465 6.97 36.34 -32.95
CA GLY A 465 6.86 37.23 -34.12
C GLY A 465 5.87 38.36 -33.93
N VAL A 466 5.71 38.82 -32.70
CA VAL A 466 4.84 39.95 -32.33
C VAL A 466 5.42 41.25 -32.91
N LYS A 467 4.57 42.04 -33.55
CA LYS A 467 4.92 43.30 -34.27
C LYS A 467 4.18 44.49 -33.67
N PRO A 468 4.68 45.08 -32.56
CA PRO A 468 4.04 46.20 -31.88
C PRO A 468 3.86 47.44 -32.75
N GLU A 469 4.74 47.62 -33.75
CA GLU A 469 4.62 48.74 -34.71
C GLU A 469 3.32 48.70 -35.52
N ASN A 470 2.71 47.54 -35.63
CA ASN A 470 1.45 47.29 -36.34
C ASN A 470 0.27 47.07 -35.40
N ALA A 471 0.44 47.30 -34.09
CA ALA A 471 -0.66 47.21 -33.12
C ALA A 471 -1.66 48.37 -33.26
N THR A 472 -2.87 48.19 -32.74
CA THR A 472 -3.89 49.24 -32.68
C THR A 472 -3.39 50.47 -31.96
N ILE A 473 -2.61 50.26 -30.87
CA ILE A 473 -1.84 51.34 -30.22
C ILE A 473 -0.37 51.11 -30.57
N ALA A 474 0.18 51.91 -31.48
CA ALA A 474 1.52 51.72 -31.99
C ALA A 474 2.57 51.64 -30.85
N GLY A 475 3.39 50.62 -30.93
CA GLY A 475 4.41 50.33 -29.89
C GLY A 475 3.90 49.53 -28.69
N ASN A 476 2.60 49.27 -28.54
CA ASN A 476 2.04 48.40 -27.50
C ASN A 476 2.12 46.92 -27.97
N PRO A 477 2.70 45.98 -27.18
CA PRO A 477 2.67 44.57 -27.55
C PRO A 477 1.29 43.92 -27.48
N MET A 478 0.30 44.51 -26.82
CA MET A 478 -1.10 44.09 -26.85
C MET A 478 -1.80 44.55 -28.10
N THR A 479 -2.75 43.77 -28.60
CA THR A 479 -3.40 43.97 -29.91
C THR A 479 -2.44 44.05 -31.09
N ALA A 480 -1.24 43.50 -30.93
CA ALA A 480 -0.23 43.42 -31.97
C ALA A 480 -0.40 42.12 -32.79
N PRO A 481 -0.25 42.23 -34.12
CA PRO A 481 -0.18 41.01 -34.95
C PRO A 481 0.97 40.10 -34.52
N ALA A 482 0.74 38.80 -34.50
CA ALA A 482 1.70 37.76 -34.15
C ALA A 482 1.75 36.64 -35.20
N ASN A 483 2.90 35.96 -35.33
CA ASN A 483 3.09 34.95 -36.38
C ASN A 483 3.07 33.51 -35.87
N GLY A 484 2.83 33.29 -34.61
CA GLY A 484 2.78 31.91 -34.10
C GLY A 484 2.83 31.80 -32.60
N LYS A 485 2.73 30.55 -32.18
CA LYS A 485 2.73 30.15 -30.77
C LYS A 485 4.14 30.23 -30.16
N LEU A 486 4.26 30.60 -28.88
CA LEU A 486 5.51 30.51 -28.12
C LEU A 486 6.11 29.10 -28.26
N ARG A 487 7.41 29.04 -28.53
CA ARG A 487 8.17 27.79 -28.56
C ARG A 487 9.16 27.72 -27.43
N GLY A 488 9.45 26.52 -26.97
CA GLY A 488 10.38 26.26 -25.89
C GLY A 488 10.63 24.77 -25.67
N SER A 489 11.27 24.46 -24.57
CA SER A 489 11.53 23.09 -24.15
C SER A 489 10.85 22.81 -22.82
N THR A 490 10.68 21.52 -22.51
CA THR A 490 10.14 21.06 -21.22
C THR A 490 10.99 21.53 -20.04
N SER A 491 12.32 21.68 -20.23
CA SER A 491 13.20 22.26 -19.21
C SER A 491 12.96 23.75 -18.94
N GLN A 492 12.27 24.43 -19.83
CA GLN A 492 11.82 25.82 -19.67
C GLN A 492 10.37 25.91 -19.17
N GLY A 493 9.69 24.77 -18.97
CA GLY A 493 8.29 24.73 -18.59
C GLY A 493 7.33 24.82 -19.78
N VAL A 494 7.82 24.67 -21.03
CA VAL A 494 6.99 24.66 -22.25
C VAL A 494 6.76 23.20 -22.65
N TRP A 495 5.61 22.67 -22.29
CA TRP A 495 5.22 21.28 -22.60
C TRP A 495 4.51 21.17 -23.94
N GLU A 496 3.78 22.21 -24.32
CA GLU A 496 3.20 22.38 -25.65
C GLU A 496 3.45 23.79 -26.19
N ALA A 497 3.37 23.95 -27.50
CA ALA A 497 3.59 25.24 -28.11
C ALA A 497 2.46 26.23 -27.73
N GLY A 498 2.86 27.39 -27.24
CA GLY A 498 1.95 28.45 -26.80
C GLY A 498 1.67 28.48 -25.30
N VAL A 499 2.12 27.48 -24.53
CA VAL A 499 1.87 27.40 -23.09
C VAL A 499 3.19 27.27 -22.34
N ILE A 500 3.33 27.98 -21.23
CA ILE A 500 4.48 27.87 -20.33
C ILE A 500 4.01 27.84 -18.87
N ASP A 501 4.48 26.83 -18.10
CA ASP A 501 4.20 26.75 -16.65
C ASP A 501 4.63 28.02 -15.93
N TYR A 502 3.91 28.45 -14.90
CA TYR A 502 4.28 29.64 -14.10
C TYR A 502 5.69 29.51 -13.51
N LYS A 503 6.05 28.35 -12.98
CA LYS A 503 7.43 28.08 -12.49
C LYS A 503 8.49 28.24 -13.58
N GLY A 504 8.15 27.93 -14.84
CA GLY A 504 8.98 28.17 -16.00
C GLY A 504 9.11 29.67 -16.32
N LEU A 505 8.00 30.38 -16.32
CA LEU A 505 7.96 31.86 -16.44
C LEU A 505 8.82 32.51 -15.37
N LYS A 506 8.65 32.14 -14.11
CA LYS A 506 9.41 32.69 -12.97
C LYS A 506 10.91 32.48 -13.15
N SER A 507 11.31 31.28 -13.60
CA SER A 507 12.74 30.94 -13.76
C SER A 507 13.40 31.60 -14.97
N HIS A 508 12.69 31.71 -16.09
CA HIS A 508 13.30 32.03 -17.39
C HIS A 508 12.93 33.39 -17.97
N MET A 509 11.87 34.02 -17.48
CA MET A 509 11.37 35.28 -18.04
C MET A 509 11.18 36.37 -16.98
N ILE A 510 10.60 36.05 -15.81
CA ILE A 510 10.31 37.02 -14.75
C ILE A 510 11.54 37.28 -13.89
N GLY A 511 12.19 36.21 -13.40
CA GLY A 511 13.32 36.28 -12.46
C GLY A 511 12.89 36.51 -11.01
N ALA A 512 13.87 36.40 -10.09
CA ALA A 512 13.61 36.52 -8.65
C ALA A 512 13.22 37.95 -8.22
N THR A 513 13.70 38.96 -8.94
CA THR A 513 13.42 40.40 -8.64
C THR A 513 12.16 40.92 -9.33
N GLU A 514 11.49 40.09 -10.13
CA GLU A 514 10.29 40.43 -10.93
C GLU A 514 10.48 41.63 -11.90
N GLN A 515 11.73 41.86 -12.32
CA GLN A 515 12.10 42.91 -13.27
C GLN A 515 12.28 42.40 -14.70
N GLY A 516 12.20 41.07 -14.88
CA GLY A 516 12.51 40.39 -16.11
C GLY A 516 13.95 39.91 -16.19
N VAL A 517 14.16 38.78 -16.88
CA VAL A 517 15.48 38.16 -17.14
C VAL A 517 15.55 37.73 -18.61
N ASN A 518 16.75 37.41 -19.10
CA ASN A 518 17.00 36.91 -20.46
C ASN A 518 16.45 37.83 -21.58
N GLY A 519 16.42 39.18 -21.32
CA GLY A 519 15.92 40.17 -22.25
C GLY A 519 14.39 40.35 -22.24
N PHE A 520 13.70 39.71 -21.32
CA PHE A 520 12.29 39.99 -21.03
C PHE A 520 12.15 41.17 -20.08
N GLU A 521 11.10 41.94 -20.26
CA GLU A 521 10.63 42.97 -19.36
C GLU A 521 9.25 42.55 -18.81
N VAL A 522 9.03 42.75 -17.50
CA VAL A 522 7.73 42.47 -16.86
C VAL A 522 6.87 43.74 -17.00
N GLY A 523 5.67 43.54 -17.54
CA GLY A 523 4.67 44.59 -17.67
C GLY A 523 3.38 44.23 -16.91
N TYR A 524 2.61 45.28 -16.56
CA TYR A 524 1.32 45.13 -15.91
C TYR A 524 0.34 46.15 -16.48
N ASP A 525 -0.81 45.68 -16.96
CA ASP A 525 -1.91 46.56 -17.37
C ASP A 525 -2.78 46.85 -16.15
N GLU A 526 -2.67 48.11 -15.66
CA GLU A 526 -3.40 48.56 -14.46
C GLU A 526 -4.91 48.57 -14.64
N GLN A 527 -5.39 48.76 -15.88
CA GLN A 527 -6.83 48.75 -16.16
C GLN A 527 -7.33 47.30 -16.24
N ALA A 528 -6.67 46.42 -16.94
CA ALA A 528 -7.02 45.01 -17.03
C ALA A 528 -6.75 44.24 -15.75
N GLN A 529 -5.92 44.76 -14.85
CA GLN A 529 -5.35 44.06 -13.70
C GLN A 529 -4.68 42.76 -14.13
N ALA A 530 -3.88 42.78 -15.20
CA ALA A 530 -3.26 41.65 -15.86
C ALA A 530 -1.79 41.84 -16.12
N ALA A 531 -1.00 40.77 -15.99
CA ALA A 531 0.44 40.80 -16.19
C ALA A 531 0.88 40.22 -17.55
N TYR A 532 2.03 40.69 -18.01
CA TYR A 532 2.69 40.13 -19.19
C TYR A 532 4.21 40.23 -19.07
N VAL A 533 4.91 39.42 -19.82
CA VAL A 533 6.34 39.59 -20.10
C VAL A 533 6.57 39.78 -21.61
N TRP A 534 7.44 40.75 -21.95
CA TRP A 534 7.71 41.13 -23.29
C TRP A 534 9.21 41.11 -23.59
N ASN A 535 9.60 40.51 -24.70
CA ASN A 535 10.97 40.57 -25.21
C ASN A 535 10.95 41.16 -26.62
N GLN A 536 11.29 42.48 -26.69
CA GLN A 536 11.26 43.22 -27.93
C GLN A 536 12.21 42.64 -28.98
N GLN A 537 13.39 42.19 -28.59
CA GLN A 537 14.41 41.68 -29.54
C GLN A 537 13.96 40.38 -30.20
N LYS A 538 13.28 39.51 -29.42
CA LYS A 538 12.76 38.22 -29.92
C LYS A 538 11.36 38.33 -30.52
N GLY A 539 10.67 39.44 -30.29
CA GLY A 539 9.26 39.58 -30.64
C GLY A 539 8.39 38.56 -29.90
N THR A 540 8.69 38.28 -28.60
CA THR A 540 8.00 37.26 -27.80
C THR A 540 7.22 37.93 -26.70
N LEU A 541 5.90 37.68 -26.68
CA LEU A 541 4.98 38.11 -25.63
C LEU A 541 4.40 36.89 -24.90
N VAL A 542 4.33 36.97 -23.58
CA VAL A 542 3.54 35.99 -22.78
C VAL A 542 2.70 36.75 -21.80
N THR A 543 1.38 36.46 -21.78
CA THR A 543 0.42 36.98 -20.80
C THR A 543 0.10 35.90 -19.79
N TYR A 544 -0.02 36.27 -18.51
CA TYR A 544 -0.11 35.31 -17.42
C TYR A 544 -0.75 35.90 -16.16
N ASP A 545 -1.16 35.05 -15.22
CA ASP A 545 -1.50 35.48 -13.86
C ASP A 545 -0.22 35.65 -13.02
N SER A 546 -0.05 36.84 -12.46
CA SER A 546 0.99 37.14 -11.48
C SER A 546 0.40 37.10 -10.05
N PRO A 547 1.22 37.02 -9.00
CA PRO A 547 0.72 37.17 -7.63
C PRO A 547 -0.14 38.44 -7.44
N ARG A 548 0.21 39.54 -8.12
CA ARG A 548 -0.54 40.77 -8.07
C ARG A 548 -1.94 40.67 -8.69
N SER A 549 -2.05 40.06 -9.89
CA SER A 549 -3.34 39.87 -10.56
C SER A 549 -4.23 38.88 -9.81
N VAL A 550 -3.64 37.81 -9.25
CA VAL A 550 -4.38 36.81 -8.46
C VAL A 550 -4.90 37.39 -7.14
N GLN A 551 -4.10 38.23 -6.46
CA GLN A 551 -4.59 38.99 -5.30
C GLN A 551 -5.73 39.94 -5.69
N ALA A 552 -5.69 40.54 -6.90
CA ALA A 552 -6.80 41.36 -7.41
C ALA A 552 -8.06 40.49 -7.66
N LYS A 553 -7.91 39.28 -8.23
CA LYS A 553 -9.01 38.30 -8.33
C LYS A 553 -9.60 37.94 -6.98
N GLY A 554 -8.77 37.69 -5.96
CA GLY A 554 -9.26 37.42 -4.60
C GLY A 554 -10.01 38.60 -3.98
N ARG A 555 -9.57 39.86 -4.22
CA ARG A 555 -10.34 41.04 -3.84
C ARG A 555 -11.69 41.12 -4.58
N TYR A 556 -11.69 40.82 -5.88
CA TYR A 556 -12.90 40.76 -6.71
C TYR A 556 -13.92 39.76 -6.16
N VAL A 557 -13.47 38.56 -5.77
CA VAL A 557 -14.29 37.53 -5.12
C VAL A 557 -15.02 38.10 -3.89
N ARG A 558 -14.29 38.79 -3.01
CA ARG A 558 -14.86 39.37 -1.79
C ARG A 558 -15.81 40.53 -2.07
N GLU A 559 -15.49 41.39 -3.03
CA GLU A 559 -16.29 42.55 -3.40
C GLU A 559 -17.62 42.13 -4.03
N HIS A 560 -17.67 40.99 -4.72
CA HIS A 560 -18.85 40.48 -5.39
C HIS A 560 -19.51 39.29 -4.66
N ASN A 561 -19.00 38.90 -3.47
CA ASN A 561 -19.48 37.76 -2.67
C ASN A 561 -19.51 36.46 -3.49
N LEU A 562 -18.46 36.21 -4.25
CA LEU A 562 -18.32 34.96 -5.02
C LEU A 562 -17.87 33.81 -4.13
N GLY A 563 -18.04 32.56 -4.60
CA GLY A 563 -17.72 31.34 -3.86
C GLY A 563 -16.23 31.12 -3.59
N GLY A 564 -15.33 31.69 -4.41
CA GLY A 564 -13.90 31.54 -4.18
C GLY A 564 -13.03 31.60 -5.44
N LEU A 565 -11.86 31.00 -5.33
CA LEU A 565 -10.89 30.87 -6.42
C LEU A 565 -10.54 29.40 -6.67
N PHE A 566 -10.30 29.05 -7.93
CA PHE A 566 -9.65 27.78 -8.31
C PHE A 566 -8.52 28.02 -9.30
N ALA A 567 -7.68 27.04 -9.50
CA ALA A 567 -6.54 27.19 -10.41
C ALA A 567 -6.35 25.97 -11.32
N TRP A 568 -5.97 26.23 -12.56
CA TRP A 568 -5.41 25.30 -13.52
C TRP A 568 -3.93 25.61 -13.70
N GLU A 569 -3.00 24.74 -13.39
CA GLU A 569 -2.97 23.46 -12.72
C GLU A 569 -1.86 23.44 -11.63
N ILE A 570 -2.07 22.75 -10.55
CA ILE A 570 -1.23 22.88 -9.35
C ILE A 570 0.22 22.49 -9.56
N ASP A 571 0.52 21.56 -10.46
CA ASP A 571 1.87 21.12 -10.75
C ASP A 571 2.69 22.12 -11.61
N ALA A 572 2.04 23.15 -12.14
CA ALA A 572 2.70 24.23 -12.87
C ALA A 572 3.12 25.42 -11.99
N ASP A 573 2.58 25.52 -10.76
CA ASP A 573 2.94 26.55 -9.79
C ASP A 573 4.25 26.23 -9.04
N ASN A 574 4.82 27.25 -8.43
CA ASN A 574 5.92 27.14 -7.47
C ASN A 574 5.54 27.60 -6.06
N GLY A 575 4.25 27.80 -5.81
CA GLY A 575 3.66 28.33 -4.59
C GLY A 575 3.28 29.82 -4.65
N ASP A 576 3.79 30.59 -5.59
CA ASP A 576 3.51 32.03 -5.68
C ASP A 576 2.03 32.31 -5.96
N ILE A 577 1.41 31.56 -6.89
CA ILE A 577 0.02 31.77 -7.30
C ILE A 577 -0.95 31.31 -6.22
N LEU A 578 -0.74 30.11 -5.64
CA LEU A 578 -1.59 29.64 -4.56
C LEU A 578 -1.53 30.54 -3.31
N ASN A 579 -0.32 31.00 -2.95
CA ASN A 579 -0.16 31.99 -1.89
C ASN A 579 -0.97 33.26 -2.18
N ALA A 580 -0.91 33.75 -3.43
CA ALA A 580 -1.62 34.94 -3.84
C ALA A 580 -3.14 34.78 -3.83
N MET A 581 -3.67 33.58 -4.12
CA MET A 581 -5.09 33.26 -3.97
C MET A 581 -5.54 33.52 -2.51
N HIS A 582 -4.83 32.94 -1.54
CA HIS A 582 -5.12 33.14 -0.12
C HIS A 582 -4.98 34.60 0.31
N GLU A 583 -3.90 35.25 -0.07
CA GLU A 583 -3.64 36.66 0.27
C GLU A 583 -4.72 37.58 -0.29
N GLY A 584 -5.23 37.32 -1.47
CA GLY A 584 -6.33 38.03 -2.10
C GLY A 584 -7.66 37.80 -1.38
N LEU A 585 -7.95 36.56 -1.02
CA LEU A 585 -9.20 36.18 -0.32
C LEU A 585 -9.24 36.67 1.13
N ALA A 586 -8.14 36.58 1.88
CA ALA A 586 -8.09 36.96 3.30
C ALA A 586 -7.96 38.47 3.58
N GLY A 587 -7.52 39.27 2.61
CA GLY A 587 -7.30 40.71 2.77
C GLY A 587 -6.06 41.10 3.56
N LYS A 588 -5.67 40.38 4.58
CA LYS A 588 -4.37 40.48 5.28
C LYS A 588 -4.06 39.11 5.86
N SER A 589 -3.14 38.38 5.27
CA SER A 589 -2.69 37.13 5.83
C SER A 589 -1.72 37.37 6.99
N THR A 590 -2.02 36.83 8.14
CA THR A 590 -0.99 36.41 9.08
C THR A 590 -0.72 34.95 8.75
N PRO A 591 0.50 34.55 8.44
CA PRO A 591 0.82 33.13 8.26
C PRO A 591 0.42 32.36 9.51
N VAL A 592 -0.44 31.37 9.38
CA VAL A 592 -0.74 30.43 10.47
C VAL A 592 0.44 29.47 10.56
N PRO A 593 0.93 29.12 11.76
CA PRO A 593 1.93 28.08 11.90
C PRO A 593 1.45 26.77 11.24
N PRO A 594 2.33 25.98 10.63
CA PRO A 594 1.97 24.71 10.04
C PRO A 594 1.11 23.87 11.00
N LYS A 595 0.01 23.33 10.51
CA LYS A 595 -0.80 22.38 11.30
C LYS A 595 0.09 21.20 11.65
N ASN A 596 0.21 20.89 12.93
CA ASN A 596 1.04 19.84 13.44
C ASN A 596 0.18 18.61 13.74
N TYR A 597 0.43 17.54 13.04
CA TYR A 597 -0.28 16.27 13.22
C TYR A 597 0.44 15.41 14.26
N ALA A 598 -0.32 14.56 14.95
CA ALA A 598 0.26 13.64 15.91
C ALA A 598 1.12 12.57 15.21
N PRO A 599 2.20 12.10 15.85
CA PRO A 599 2.97 10.98 15.36
C PRO A 599 2.12 9.72 15.17
N THR A 600 2.46 8.89 14.22
CA THR A 600 1.93 7.53 14.10
C THR A 600 2.82 6.59 14.92
N LEU A 601 2.22 5.58 15.60
CA LEU A 601 2.95 4.65 16.46
C LEU A 601 2.46 3.22 16.22
N GLU A 602 3.36 2.34 15.79
CA GLU A 602 3.15 0.89 15.77
C GLU A 602 4.03 0.22 16.83
N LEU A 603 3.39 -0.52 17.74
CA LEU A 603 4.06 -1.25 18.81
C LEU A 603 3.30 -2.55 19.08
N THR A 604 4.02 -3.65 19.35
CA THR A 604 3.39 -4.91 19.77
C THR A 604 2.63 -4.72 21.10
N SER A 605 1.46 -5.32 21.21
CA SER A 605 0.64 -5.23 22.42
C SER A 605 1.09 -6.17 23.54
N GLU A 606 1.95 -7.16 23.24
CA GLU A 606 2.39 -8.18 24.19
C GLU A 606 3.78 -8.71 23.84
N VAL A 607 4.57 -9.05 24.86
CA VAL A 607 5.86 -9.72 24.73
C VAL A 607 6.03 -10.76 25.84
N ASN A 608 6.60 -11.93 25.48
CA ASN A 608 6.88 -13.01 26.41
C ASN A 608 8.36 -13.02 26.80
N VAL A 609 8.66 -13.23 28.08
CA VAL A 609 10.01 -13.32 28.60
C VAL A 609 10.07 -14.32 29.77
N ILE A 610 11.17 -15.05 29.90
CA ILE A 610 11.39 -15.95 31.03
C ILE A 610 11.90 -15.15 32.23
N SER A 611 11.54 -15.56 33.42
CA SER A 611 12.05 -15.03 34.71
C SER A 611 13.57 -14.79 34.67
N GLY A 612 14.00 -13.58 35.03
CA GLY A 612 15.41 -13.17 35.03
C GLY A 612 16.01 -12.90 33.65
N ALA A 613 15.34 -13.22 32.56
CA ALA A 613 15.83 -13.01 31.20
C ALA A 613 15.53 -11.60 30.66
N THR A 614 16.14 -11.26 29.54
CA THR A 614 15.94 -9.99 28.84
C THR A 614 15.18 -10.20 27.52
N THR A 615 14.36 -9.22 27.16
CA THR A 615 13.70 -9.14 25.86
C THR A 615 13.78 -7.70 25.33
N GLN A 616 13.49 -7.50 24.04
CA GLN A 616 13.55 -6.20 23.41
C GLN A 616 12.25 -5.87 22.72
N LEU A 617 11.79 -4.62 22.88
CA LEU A 617 10.71 -4.01 22.13
C LEU A 617 11.28 -2.98 21.15
N VAL A 618 10.71 -2.91 19.98
CA VAL A 618 11.02 -1.88 18.97
C VAL A 618 9.71 -1.22 18.59
N ALA A 619 9.63 0.08 18.78
CA ALA A 619 8.52 0.92 18.36
C ALA A 619 8.83 1.52 16.98
N ASN A 620 7.93 1.37 16.04
CA ASN A 620 7.97 2.06 14.77
C ASN A 620 7.07 3.29 14.88
N ALA A 621 7.67 4.46 14.90
CA ALA A 621 6.93 5.72 14.93
C ALA A 621 7.44 6.66 13.85
N THR A 622 6.52 7.36 13.22
CA THR A 622 6.83 8.38 12.20
C THR A 622 5.99 9.62 12.45
N ASP A 623 6.59 10.76 12.20
CA ASP A 623 5.90 12.04 12.20
C ASP A 623 5.51 12.40 10.76
N PRO A 624 4.23 12.78 10.50
CA PRO A 624 3.78 13.15 9.16
C PRO A 624 4.52 14.35 8.55
N GLU A 625 5.07 15.24 9.38
CA GLU A 625 5.84 16.40 8.98
C GLU A 625 7.36 16.15 9.00
N GLY A 626 7.79 14.94 9.39
CA GLY A 626 9.20 14.57 9.48
C GLY A 626 9.93 15.18 10.66
N LYS A 627 9.21 15.61 11.72
CA LYS A 627 9.82 16.17 12.93
C LYS A 627 10.56 15.09 13.73
N PRO A 628 11.61 15.49 14.47
CA PRO A 628 12.27 14.58 15.40
C PRO A 628 11.32 14.12 16.50
N LEU A 629 11.23 12.80 16.69
CA LEU A 629 10.40 12.21 17.73
C LEU A 629 11.19 11.95 19.01
N THR A 630 10.53 12.16 20.15
CA THR A 630 11.00 11.79 21.48
C THR A 630 10.19 10.61 22.00
N TYR A 631 10.86 9.71 22.77
CA TYR A 631 10.29 8.47 23.26
C TYR A 631 10.41 8.41 24.77
N LEU A 632 9.29 8.24 25.46
CA LEU A 632 9.26 8.08 26.92
C LEU A 632 8.69 6.71 27.27
N TRP A 633 9.55 5.81 27.72
CA TRP A 633 9.17 4.49 28.19
C TRP A 633 8.96 4.49 29.70
N GLN A 634 7.85 3.95 30.16
CA GLN A 634 7.51 3.78 31.57
C GLN A 634 6.93 2.38 31.79
N GLY A 635 7.21 1.76 32.90
CA GLY A 635 6.68 0.43 33.19
C GLY A 635 6.62 0.12 34.66
N ASP A 636 6.08 -1.06 34.98
CA ASP A 636 5.99 -1.56 36.34
C ASP A 636 7.38 -1.56 36.99
N SER A 637 7.43 -1.14 38.26
CA SER A 637 8.68 -0.98 39.01
C SER A 637 9.46 -2.29 39.25
N ALA A 638 8.82 -3.44 39.03
CA ALA A 638 9.46 -4.74 39.08
C ALA A 638 10.32 -5.03 37.83
N LEU A 639 10.08 -4.35 36.70
CA LEU A 639 10.87 -4.49 35.50
C LEU A 639 12.09 -3.56 35.52
N THR A 640 13.22 -4.04 35.01
CA THR A 640 14.35 -3.15 34.73
C THR A 640 14.30 -2.75 33.27
N LEU A 641 14.14 -1.44 33.03
CA LEU A 641 13.97 -0.87 31.67
C LEU A 641 15.22 -0.11 31.25
N THR A 642 15.74 -0.40 30.06
CA THR A 642 16.84 0.34 29.43
C THR A 642 16.39 0.79 28.07
N ALA A 643 16.08 2.08 27.95
CA ALA A 643 15.55 2.69 26.73
C ALA A 643 16.64 3.38 25.90
N ASN A 644 16.51 3.27 24.59
CA ASN A 644 17.28 4.03 23.60
C ASN A 644 16.35 4.42 22.44
N ASN A 645 15.81 5.63 22.48
CA ASN A 645 14.78 6.11 21.55
C ASN A 645 13.61 5.10 21.40
N GLY A 646 13.29 4.69 20.18
CA GLY A 646 12.22 3.72 19.90
C GLY A 646 12.50 2.28 20.34
N THR A 647 13.66 2.00 20.93
CA THR A 647 14.02 0.65 21.40
C THR A 647 14.05 0.57 22.91
N LEU A 648 13.42 -0.45 23.47
CA LEU A 648 13.43 -0.74 24.91
C LEU A 648 13.95 -2.15 25.15
N VAL A 649 14.96 -2.28 26.01
CA VAL A 649 15.37 -3.57 26.59
C VAL A 649 14.71 -3.71 27.96
N ILE A 650 13.99 -4.80 28.14
CA ILE A 650 13.30 -5.15 29.39
C ILE A 650 14.00 -6.34 30.01
N THR A 651 14.41 -6.21 31.28
CA THR A 651 14.85 -7.35 32.09
C THR A 651 13.74 -7.72 33.08
N ALA A 652 13.27 -8.95 32.96
CA ALA A 652 12.22 -9.48 33.81
C ALA A 652 12.73 -9.74 35.24
N PRO A 653 11.90 -9.57 36.28
CA PRO A 653 12.27 -9.96 37.64
C PRO A 653 12.35 -11.49 37.79
N GLU A 654 13.08 -11.94 38.81
CA GLU A 654 13.05 -13.34 39.24
C GLU A 654 11.68 -13.64 39.89
N ILE A 655 10.93 -14.58 39.31
CA ILE A 655 9.61 -14.98 39.81
C ILE A 655 9.49 -16.50 39.92
N THR A 656 8.63 -16.97 40.80
CA THR A 656 8.34 -18.40 41.00
C THR A 656 6.97 -18.83 40.51
N LYS A 657 6.16 -17.88 40.02
CA LYS A 657 4.87 -18.08 39.35
C LYS A 657 4.74 -17.05 38.26
N ASP A 658 4.08 -17.42 37.16
CA ASP A 658 3.82 -16.55 36.04
C ASP A 658 3.17 -15.24 36.50
N ALA A 659 3.63 -14.13 35.90
CA ALA A 659 3.16 -12.79 36.19
C ALA A 659 3.05 -11.94 34.93
N VAL A 660 2.18 -10.94 34.96
CA VAL A 660 1.99 -9.98 33.87
C VAL A 660 2.32 -8.59 34.37
N TYR A 661 3.16 -7.90 33.65
CA TYR A 661 3.57 -6.51 33.91
C TYR A 661 3.17 -5.66 32.70
N THR A 662 3.16 -4.33 32.88
CA THR A 662 2.80 -3.40 31.82
C THR A 662 3.95 -2.42 31.56
N VAL A 663 4.21 -2.15 30.30
CA VAL A 663 5.10 -1.08 29.84
C VAL A 663 4.31 -0.16 28.93
N ASN A 664 4.42 1.14 29.16
CA ASN A 664 3.80 2.18 28.35
C ASN A 664 4.88 2.95 27.60
N LEU A 665 4.57 3.30 26.35
CA LEU A 665 5.38 4.21 25.54
C LEU A 665 4.56 5.45 25.22
N THR A 666 5.14 6.61 25.43
CA THR A 666 4.67 7.88 24.87
C THR A 666 5.66 8.34 23.83
N VAL A 667 5.18 8.61 22.61
CA VAL A 667 5.95 9.22 21.52
C VAL A 667 5.43 10.62 21.29
N SER A 668 6.33 11.60 21.26
CA SER A 668 5.99 13.01 21.12
C SER A 668 6.81 13.68 20.02
N ASP A 669 6.17 14.54 19.23
CA ASP A 669 6.79 15.47 18.28
C ASP A 669 7.12 16.85 18.89
N GLY A 670 6.91 16.99 20.22
CA GLY A 670 7.06 18.23 20.97
C GLY A 670 5.79 19.05 21.10
N VAL A 671 4.69 18.66 20.44
CA VAL A 671 3.37 19.31 20.50
C VAL A 671 2.27 18.28 20.78
N ASN A 672 2.28 17.17 20.07
CA ASN A 672 1.31 16.08 20.21
C ASN A 672 1.99 14.82 20.75
N ASP A 673 1.24 14.05 21.53
CA ASP A 673 1.67 12.81 22.12
C ASP A 673 0.78 11.66 21.66
N VAL A 674 1.38 10.52 21.35
CA VAL A 674 0.68 9.25 21.08
C VAL A 674 1.20 8.19 22.04
N THR A 675 0.30 7.40 22.65
CA THR A 675 0.65 6.41 23.66
C THR A 675 0.26 5.01 23.23
N ALA A 676 1.09 4.01 23.60
CA ALA A 676 0.78 2.60 23.46
C ALA A 676 1.20 1.84 24.72
N SER A 677 0.48 0.73 25.02
CA SER A 677 0.76 -0.13 26.18
C SER A 677 1.13 -1.52 25.72
N VAL A 678 2.12 -2.13 26.35
CA VAL A 678 2.61 -3.49 26.10
C VAL A 678 2.49 -4.33 27.36
N LYS A 679 1.89 -5.50 27.26
CA LYS A 679 1.90 -6.52 28.31
C LYS A 679 3.19 -7.31 28.25
N VAL A 680 3.89 -7.39 29.35
CA VAL A 680 5.10 -8.21 29.50
C VAL A 680 4.72 -9.46 30.29
N MET A 681 4.59 -10.58 29.60
CA MET A 681 4.24 -11.89 30.18
C MET A 681 5.52 -12.55 30.65
N VAL A 682 5.72 -12.62 31.96
CA VAL A 682 6.90 -13.27 32.54
C VAL A 682 6.53 -14.67 33.01
N SER A 683 7.18 -15.67 32.43
CA SER A 683 6.99 -17.07 32.78
C SER A 683 8.01 -17.48 33.88
N ALA A 684 7.55 -18.21 34.89
CA ALA A 684 8.45 -18.80 35.87
C ALA A 684 9.38 -19.83 35.20
N PRO A 685 10.61 -20.02 35.72
CA PRO A 685 11.48 -21.05 35.18
C PRO A 685 10.84 -22.42 35.36
N VAL A 686 10.79 -23.18 34.30
CA VAL A 686 10.39 -24.60 34.38
C VAL A 686 11.48 -25.32 35.19
N ALA A 687 11.10 -25.98 36.27
CA ALA A 687 12.05 -26.78 37.08
C ALA A 687 12.76 -27.77 36.12
N GLU A 688 14.09 -27.74 36.14
CA GLU A 688 14.89 -28.64 35.32
C GLU A 688 14.66 -30.06 35.77
N ASN A 689 14.19 -30.91 34.90
CA ASN A 689 13.95 -32.31 35.18
C ASN A 689 15.29 -33.06 35.25
N LYS A 690 15.62 -33.61 36.43
CA LYS A 690 16.85 -34.35 36.64
C LYS A 690 16.68 -35.79 36.18
N ALA A 691 17.77 -36.38 35.77
CA ALA A 691 17.77 -37.77 35.34
C ALA A 691 17.57 -38.72 36.52
N PRO A 692 16.94 -39.90 36.31
CA PRO A 692 16.81 -40.93 37.33
C PRO A 692 18.17 -41.35 37.91
N SER A 693 18.20 -41.61 39.21
CA SER A 693 19.32 -42.23 39.89
C SER A 693 19.17 -43.76 39.77
N VAL A 694 20.12 -44.40 39.11
CA VAL A 694 20.07 -45.85 38.80
C VAL A 694 21.32 -46.55 39.41
N ALA A 695 21.12 -47.49 40.29
CA ALA A 695 22.19 -48.28 40.88
C ALA A 695 22.83 -49.23 39.86
N GLU A 696 24.02 -49.68 40.14
CA GLU A 696 24.70 -50.68 39.30
C GLU A 696 23.98 -52.02 39.37
N VAL A 697 23.93 -52.72 38.25
CA VAL A 697 23.38 -54.08 38.19
C VAL A 697 24.54 -55.08 38.34
N THR A 698 24.34 -56.09 39.15
CA THR A 698 25.39 -57.07 39.49
C THR A 698 25.61 -58.01 38.29
N ASP A 699 26.89 -58.26 37.98
CA ASP A 699 27.28 -59.29 37.00
C ASP A 699 26.79 -60.68 37.41
N ILE A 700 26.31 -61.47 36.47
CA ILE A 700 25.79 -62.79 36.77
C ILE A 700 26.52 -63.87 35.92
N VAL A 701 26.55 -65.06 36.52
CA VAL A 701 26.98 -66.30 35.83
C VAL A 701 25.82 -67.29 35.96
N VAL A 702 25.40 -67.82 34.81
CA VAL A 702 24.19 -68.69 34.72
C VAL A 702 24.45 -69.75 33.69
N ASP A 703 23.93 -70.95 33.88
CA ASP A 703 24.03 -72.04 32.88
C ASP A 703 23.07 -71.80 31.67
N GLU A 704 23.40 -72.33 30.51
CA GLU A 704 22.49 -72.29 29.37
C GLU A 704 21.14 -72.95 29.70
N ASN A 705 20.10 -72.59 28.95
CA ASN A 705 18.73 -73.12 29.11
C ASN A 705 18.19 -72.99 30.54
N SER A 706 18.59 -71.92 31.27
CA SER A 706 18.22 -71.65 32.66
C SER A 706 17.53 -70.32 32.83
N GLU A 707 16.83 -70.09 33.95
CA GLU A 707 16.16 -68.82 34.30
C GLU A 707 16.85 -68.21 35.54
N VAL A 708 17.07 -66.86 35.47
CA VAL A 708 17.61 -66.13 36.59
C VAL A 708 16.93 -64.74 36.69
N ALA A 709 16.65 -64.31 37.90
CA ALA A 709 16.08 -63.00 38.16
C ALA A 709 17.17 -61.91 38.05
N LEU A 710 16.86 -60.81 37.31
CA LEU A 710 17.63 -59.58 37.26
C LEU A 710 16.84 -58.48 37.96
N SER A 711 17.53 -57.63 38.71
CA SER A 711 16.90 -56.50 39.34
C SER A 711 17.78 -55.23 39.35
N VAL A 712 17.15 -54.07 39.34
CA VAL A 712 17.81 -52.79 39.43
C VAL A 712 17.07 -51.87 40.39
N VAL A 713 17.80 -51.16 41.24
CA VAL A 713 17.23 -50.14 42.13
C VAL A 713 17.37 -48.78 41.46
N ALA A 714 16.27 -48.07 41.25
CA ALA A 714 16.25 -46.74 40.68
C ALA A 714 15.23 -45.84 41.43
N SER A 715 15.52 -44.55 41.40
CA SER A 715 14.62 -43.53 41.95
C SER A 715 14.75 -42.26 41.15
N ASP A 716 13.65 -41.52 40.99
CA ASP A 716 13.63 -40.20 40.34
C ASP A 716 13.71 -39.12 41.43
N PRO A 717 14.58 -38.09 41.28
CA PRO A 717 14.70 -37.03 42.26
C PRO A 717 13.44 -36.19 42.43
N GLU A 718 12.61 -36.07 41.38
CA GLU A 718 11.36 -35.34 41.34
C GLU A 718 10.16 -36.27 41.66
N GLY A 719 10.38 -37.57 41.88
CA GLY A 719 9.34 -38.57 42.22
C GLY A 719 8.51 -39.04 41.04
N LYS A 720 8.98 -38.90 39.82
CA LYS A 720 8.30 -39.37 38.60
C LYS A 720 8.32 -40.88 38.51
N THR A 721 7.32 -41.41 37.87
CA THR A 721 7.22 -42.85 37.59
C THR A 721 8.27 -43.26 36.57
N LEU A 722 9.07 -44.29 36.94
CA LEU A 722 10.11 -44.79 36.06
C LEU A 722 9.62 -45.95 35.21
N SER A 723 10.10 -45.97 33.97
CA SER A 723 9.97 -47.08 33.04
C SER A 723 11.29 -47.77 32.84
N TYR A 724 11.27 -49.09 32.58
CA TYR A 724 12.44 -49.93 32.52
C TYR A 724 12.44 -50.72 31.21
N SER A 725 13.58 -50.78 30.56
CA SER A 725 13.80 -51.59 29.34
C SER A 725 15.10 -52.40 29.51
N TRP A 726 14.99 -53.73 29.56
CA TRP A 726 16.08 -54.65 29.72
C TRP A 726 16.45 -55.27 28.40
N GLN A 727 17.72 -55.45 28.16
CA GLN A 727 18.25 -56.15 26.98
C GLN A 727 19.42 -57.03 27.37
N VAL A 728 19.42 -58.30 26.95
CA VAL A 728 20.53 -59.22 27.00
C VAL A 728 20.65 -59.88 25.62
N PRO A 729 21.65 -59.54 24.81
CA PRO A 729 21.70 -60.02 23.43
C PRO A 729 21.77 -61.55 23.37
N GLY A 730 20.92 -62.16 22.54
CA GLY A 730 20.84 -63.59 22.33
C GLY A 730 19.99 -64.36 23.33
N HIS A 731 19.43 -63.73 24.35
CA HIS A 731 18.65 -64.35 25.40
C HIS A 731 17.31 -63.58 25.59
N SER A 732 16.32 -64.23 26.14
CA SER A 732 15.01 -63.65 26.31
C SER A 732 14.81 -63.09 27.72
N ILE A 733 14.04 -61.99 27.80
CA ILE A 733 13.69 -61.35 29.07
C ILE A 733 12.18 -61.32 29.18
N VAL A 734 11.69 -61.77 30.32
CA VAL A 734 10.27 -61.72 30.67
C VAL A 734 10.07 -60.79 31.82
N GLY A 735 9.20 -59.80 31.61
CA GLY A 735 8.90 -58.69 32.56
C GLY A 735 9.23 -57.33 31.99
N SER A 736 8.81 -56.27 32.67
CA SER A 736 8.96 -54.88 32.20
C SER A 736 9.21 -53.84 33.34
N GLY A 737 9.49 -54.32 34.54
CA GLY A 737 9.69 -53.49 35.76
C GLY A 737 11.15 -53.47 36.20
N SER A 738 11.34 -53.04 37.46
CA SER A 738 12.66 -53.05 38.13
C SER A 738 13.21 -54.45 38.35
N GLU A 739 12.34 -55.48 38.22
CA GLU A 739 12.71 -56.87 38.29
C GLU A 739 12.20 -57.62 37.06
N VAL A 740 13.06 -58.47 36.44
CA VAL A 740 12.73 -59.28 35.24
C VAL A 740 13.40 -60.61 35.34
N ILE A 741 12.91 -61.57 34.59
CA ILE A 741 13.49 -62.92 34.49
C ILE A 741 14.26 -63.04 33.16
N LEU A 742 15.55 -63.32 33.22
CA LEU A 742 16.38 -63.67 32.08
C LEU A 742 16.28 -65.16 31.87
N THR A 743 15.91 -65.60 30.67
CA THR A 743 16.00 -67.00 30.22
C THR A 743 17.12 -67.11 29.23
N THR A 744 18.14 -67.93 29.53
CA THR A 744 19.28 -68.17 28.66
C THR A 744 18.98 -69.24 27.63
N THR A 745 19.51 -69.01 26.45
CA THR A 745 19.41 -70.00 25.37
C THR A 745 20.66 -70.89 25.35
N GLU A 746 20.61 -72.00 24.60
CA GLU A 746 21.73 -72.89 24.33
C GLU A 746 22.87 -72.09 23.71
N VAL A 747 24.12 -72.32 24.15
CA VAL A 747 25.35 -71.74 23.61
C VAL A 747 26.37 -72.76 23.31
N GLU A 748 27.12 -72.66 22.22
CA GLU A 748 28.10 -73.62 21.77
C GLU A 748 29.40 -73.62 22.60
N GLN A 749 29.61 -72.57 23.40
CA GLN A 749 30.76 -72.50 24.36
C GLN A 749 30.37 -71.45 25.40
N ASP A 750 31.11 -71.37 26.52
CA ASP A 750 30.95 -70.32 27.50
C ASP A 750 30.88 -68.98 26.78
N GLN A 751 29.74 -68.26 26.91
CA GLN A 751 29.50 -67.01 26.26
C GLN A 751 29.37 -65.88 27.30
N ARG A 752 30.11 -64.83 27.10
CA ARG A 752 29.89 -63.59 27.91
C ARG A 752 29.28 -62.53 27.05
N VAL A 753 28.10 -62.03 27.43
CA VAL A 753 27.37 -60.95 26.76
C VAL A 753 27.20 -59.78 27.72
N THR A 754 27.19 -58.58 27.18
CA THR A 754 26.82 -57.40 27.96
C THR A 754 25.30 -57.20 27.85
N GLY A 755 24.63 -57.24 28.97
CA GLY A 755 23.24 -56.80 29.11
C GLY A 755 23.19 -55.35 29.49
N SER A 756 22.07 -54.73 29.24
CA SER A 756 21.77 -53.36 29.69
C SER A 756 20.36 -53.20 30.20
N VAL A 757 20.20 -52.27 31.13
CA VAL A 757 18.91 -51.74 31.54
C VAL A 757 18.86 -50.25 31.33
N SER A 758 17.87 -49.76 30.60
CA SER A 758 17.57 -48.33 30.43
C SER A 758 16.40 -47.97 31.34
N VAL A 759 16.59 -46.98 32.18
CA VAL A 759 15.59 -46.45 33.11
C VAL A 759 15.24 -45.02 32.73
N SER A 760 13.99 -44.76 32.46
CA SER A 760 13.53 -43.43 31.96
C SER A 760 12.40 -42.89 32.84
N ASP A 761 12.45 -41.58 33.12
CA ASP A 761 11.40 -40.79 33.75
C ASP A 761 10.44 -40.15 32.68
N GLY A 762 10.57 -40.54 31.41
CA GLY A 762 9.83 -40.01 30.29
C GLY A 762 10.49 -38.82 29.59
N VAL A 763 11.56 -38.27 30.17
CA VAL A 763 12.35 -37.15 29.60
C VAL A 763 13.81 -37.54 29.47
N ASN A 764 14.40 -37.98 30.58
CA ASN A 764 15.76 -38.47 30.65
C ASN A 764 15.81 -39.97 30.76
N THR A 765 16.89 -40.57 30.27
CA THR A 765 17.13 -42.00 30.33
C THR A 765 18.51 -42.24 30.81
N VAL A 766 18.67 -43.12 31.78
CA VAL A 766 19.96 -43.60 32.29
C VAL A 766 20.10 -45.07 32.02
N GLU A 767 21.20 -45.47 31.41
CA GLU A 767 21.53 -46.88 31.12
C GLU A 767 22.60 -47.41 32.06
N ARG A 768 22.44 -48.67 32.43
CA ARG A 768 23.44 -49.44 33.18
C ARG A 768 23.72 -50.74 32.43
N GLU A 769 25.00 -51.00 32.22
CA GLU A 769 25.46 -52.26 31.63
C GLU A 769 25.86 -53.21 32.73
N PHE A 770 25.70 -54.50 32.50
CA PHE A 770 26.13 -55.57 33.37
C PHE A 770 26.56 -56.74 32.51
N SER A 771 27.33 -57.64 33.09
CA SER A 771 27.87 -58.80 32.36
C SER A 771 27.08 -60.05 32.69
N VAL A 772 26.65 -60.76 31.66
CA VAL A 772 26.05 -62.09 31.74
C VAL A 772 26.99 -63.12 31.14
N THR A 773 27.44 -64.07 31.96
CA THR A 773 28.26 -65.17 31.48
C THR A 773 27.38 -66.44 31.47
N VAL A 774 27.07 -66.91 30.30
CA VAL A 774 26.33 -68.14 30.07
C VAL A 774 27.32 -69.27 29.87
N LYS A 775 27.22 -70.26 30.70
CA LYS A 775 28.08 -71.45 30.69
C LYS A 775 27.53 -72.49 29.73
N ASN A 776 28.36 -72.86 28.76
CA ASN A 776 28.05 -74.01 27.90
C ASN A 776 28.27 -75.30 28.66
N THR A 777 27.31 -76.16 28.57
CA THR A 777 27.37 -77.57 29.10
C THR A 777 27.77 -78.62 28.05
N GLU A 778 27.93 -78.18 26.76
CA GLU A 778 28.43 -79.00 25.65
C GLU A 778 29.43 -78.23 24.76
N THR A 779 30.34 -78.94 23.97
CA THR A 779 31.56 -78.41 23.38
C THR A 779 31.56 -78.12 21.86
N THR A 780 32.11 -77.04 21.36
CA THR A 780 32.90 -76.61 20.13
C THR A 780 32.28 -76.63 18.71
N PRO A 781 32.94 -75.94 17.66
CA PRO A 781 33.44 -74.55 17.50
C PRO A 781 33.13 -73.82 16.14
N ASP A 782 33.36 -72.54 16.06
CA ASP A 782 33.77 -71.42 15.13
C ASP A 782 33.78 -71.58 13.57
N PRO A 783 33.73 -70.58 12.70
CA PRO A 783 34.51 -69.30 12.63
C PRO A 783 33.87 -68.04 11.94
N THR A 784 34.61 -66.93 11.96
CA THR A 784 34.37 -65.52 11.47
C THR A 784 34.43 -65.28 9.96
N PRO A 785 34.03 -64.13 9.42
CA PRO A 785 34.76 -63.15 8.56
C PRO A 785 34.56 -61.63 8.61
N GLU A 786 35.33 -60.92 7.81
CA GLU A 786 35.89 -59.57 7.67
C GLU A 786 35.02 -58.41 7.10
N PRO A 787 35.50 -57.09 7.08
CA PRO A 787 34.68 -55.87 6.91
C PRO A 787 34.84 -55.09 5.57
N GLY A 788 33.92 -54.17 5.28
CA GLY A 788 34.14 -53.04 4.40
C GLY A 788 33.03 -52.61 3.43
N LYS A 789 32.65 -51.36 3.48
CA LYS A 789 31.94 -50.50 2.53
C LYS A 789 30.42 -50.44 2.67
N THR A 790 29.93 -49.23 3.16
CA THR A 790 28.49 -48.93 3.25
C THR A 790 27.93 -48.54 1.89
N THR A 791 27.11 -49.38 1.29
CA THR A 791 26.36 -49.07 0.07
C THR A 791 25.03 -48.43 0.42
N TRP A 792 24.57 -47.49 -0.41
CA TRP A 792 23.28 -46.84 -0.21
C TRP A 792 22.14 -47.86 -0.26
N ASN A 793 21.17 -47.65 0.64
CA ASN A 793 19.97 -48.44 0.72
C ASN A 793 18.77 -47.54 0.95
N ALA A 794 17.66 -47.75 0.22
CA ALA A 794 16.46 -46.91 0.25
C ALA A 794 15.74 -46.90 1.62
N ASP A 795 15.86 -47.97 2.38
CA ASP A 795 15.19 -48.11 3.66
C ASP A 795 16.00 -47.54 4.85
N THR A 796 17.24 -47.19 4.60
CA THR A 796 18.17 -46.67 5.61
C THR A 796 18.02 -45.16 5.73
N VAL A 797 18.02 -44.64 6.95
CA VAL A 797 18.08 -43.22 7.26
C VAL A 797 19.52 -42.76 7.22
N TYR A 798 19.76 -41.68 6.48
CA TYR A 798 21.05 -41.00 6.42
C TYR A 798 20.90 -39.56 6.96
N VAL A 799 21.87 -39.12 7.70
CA VAL A 799 21.92 -37.76 8.25
C VAL A 799 23.06 -36.96 7.63
N GLY A 800 23.01 -35.62 7.75
CA GLY A 800 24.05 -34.77 7.17
C GLY A 800 25.46 -35.20 7.59
N GLY A 801 26.28 -35.47 6.58
CA GLY A 801 27.65 -35.99 6.77
C GLY A 801 27.83 -37.47 6.43
N ASN A 802 26.78 -38.29 6.39
CA ASN A 802 26.91 -39.69 6.02
C ASN A 802 27.40 -39.86 4.57
N ILE A 803 28.31 -40.81 4.33
CA ILE A 803 28.88 -41.10 3.02
C ILE A 803 28.47 -42.51 2.60
N VAL A 804 27.93 -42.62 1.40
CA VAL A 804 27.49 -43.87 0.81
C VAL A 804 28.05 -44.06 -0.61
N TRP A 805 28.13 -45.29 -1.06
CA TRP A 805 28.39 -45.62 -2.44
C TRP A 805 27.10 -45.94 -3.16
N TYR A 806 26.90 -45.35 -4.32
CA TYR A 806 25.79 -45.65 -5.22
C TYR A 806 26.27 -45.61 -6.67
N ASN A 807 26.05 -46.71 -7.40
CA ASN A 807 26.48 -46.88 -8.78
C ASN A 807 27.97 -46.52 -9.02
N GLY A 808 28.85 -46.89 -8.09
CA GLY A 808 30.28 -46.67 -8.21
C GLY A 808 30.76 -45.25 -7.85
N VAL A 809 29.88 -44.39 -7.38
CA VAL A 809 30.16 -43.01 -6.98
C VAL A 809 29.89 -42.81 -5.50
N GLN A 810 30.72 -42.02 -4.83
CA GLN A 810 30.50 -41.65 -3.44
C GLN A 810 29.62 -40.37 -3.32
N TYR A 811 28.64 -40.42 -2.44
CA TYR A 811 27.76 -39.31 -2.12
C TYR A 811 27.77 -39.06 -0.62
N LYS A 812 27.73 -37.76 -0.25
CA LYS A 812 27.56 -37.29 1.14
C LYS A 812 26.19 -36.68 1.32
N ALA A 813 25.47 -37.14 2.32
CA ALA A 813 24.19 -36.50 2.69
C ALA A 813 24.42 -35.08 3.22
N ARG A 814 23.66 -34.11 2.72
CA ARG A 814 23.72 -32.70 3.17
C ARG A 814 22.93 -32.49 4.44
N TRP A 815 21.80 -33.18 4.59
CA TRP A 815 20.92 -33.21 5.75
C TRP A 815 20.16 -34.55 5.81
N TRP A 816 19.24 -34.71 6.72
CA TRP A 816 18.48 -35.93 6.95
C TRP A 816 17.73 -36.42 5.68
N THR A 817 17.83 -37.68 5.34
CA THR A 817 17.11 -38.28 4.22
C THR A 817 16.84 -39.77 4.42
N LYS A 818 15.69 -40.23 3.89
CA LYS A 818 15.39 -41.68 3.71
C LYS A 818 14.73 -41.85 2.35
N GLY A 819 15.13 -42.87 1.60
CA GLY A 819 14.57 -43.19 0.29
C GLY A 819 15.02 -42.28 -0.87
N ALA A 820 15.68 -41.17 -0.63
CA ALA A 820 16.16 -40.29 -1.70
C ALA A 820 17.40 -40.90 -2.38
N VAL A 821 17.29 -41.15 -3.69
CA VAL A 821 18.35 -41.75 -4.49
C VAL A 821 19.53 -40.76 -4.69
N PRO A 822 20.78 -41.16 -4.38
CA PRO A 822 21.93 -40.26 -4.43
C PRO A 822 22.17 -39.57 -5.77
N SER A 823 21.94 -40.21 -6.89
CA SER A 823 22.15 -39.66 -8.24
C SER A 823 21.17 -38.53 -8.62
N ASN A 824 20.05 -38.34 -7.87
CA ASN A 824 19.02 -37.34 -8.19
C ASN A 824 19.33 -35.94 -7.64
N GLY A 825 20.46 -35.76 -6.98
CA GLY A 825 20.83 -34.45 -6.40
C GLY A 825 20.00 -34.09 -5.17
N GLY A 826 19.94 -32.80 -4.86
CA GLY A 826 19.14 -32.25 -3.75
C GLY A 826 19.76 -32.53 -2.39
N VAL A 827 19.30 -33.58 -1.69
CA VAL A 827 19.78 -33.95 -0.35
C VAL A 827 21.15 -34.61 -0.36
N TRP A 828 21.65 -35.07 -1.50
CA TRP A 828 22.93 -35.73 -1.70
C TRP A 828 23.91 -34.83 -2.45
N GLN A 829 25.15 -34.79 -1.98
CA GLN A 829 26.26 -34.15 -2.65
C GLN A 829 27.27 -35.23 -3.08
N GLU A 830 27.58 -35.28 -4.36
CA GLU A 830 28.61 -36.16 -4.87
C GLU A 830 29.99 -35.73 -4.35
N ILE A 831 30.75 -36.66 -3.84
CA ILE A 831 32.15 -36.45 -3.42
C ILE A 831 33.04 -36.58 -4.63
N ILE A 832 33.72 -35.52 -5.00
CA ILE A 832 34.70 -35.47 -6.08
C ILE A 832 36.07 -35.58 -5.47
N PRO A 833 36.92 -36.46 -6.00
CA PRO A 833 38.35 -36.45 -5.68
C PRO A 833 38.96 -35.10 -6.08
N ASP A 834 39.84 -34.55 -5.27
CA ASP A 834 40.49 -33.25 -5.47
C ASP A 834 41.63 -33.38 -6.49
N ASP A 835 41.30 -33.67 -7.77
CA ASP A 835 42.21 -33.85 -8.88
C ASP A 835 42.25 -32.67 -9.87
N GLY A 836 41.55 -31.56 -9.53
CA GLY A 836 41.54 -30.33 -10.32
C GLY A 836 40.70 -30.36 -11.60
N THR A 837 39.83 -31.33 -11.82
CA THR A 837 38.99 -31.42 -13.02
C THR A 837 37.73 -30.61 -12.88
N VAL A 838 37.45 -29.70 -13.84
CA VAL A 838 36.21 -28.92 -13.92
C VAL A 838 35.24 -29.65 -14.84
N ARG A 839 34.03 -29.96 -14.35
CA ARG A 839 33.00 -30.75 -15.08
C ARG A 839 32.29 -29.94 -16.14
N ASP A 840 31.63 -30.63 -17.05
CA ASP A 840 30.70 -30.06 -17.98
C ASP A 840 29.41 -29.64 -17.26
N TRP A 841 28.86 -28.49 -17.68
CA TRP A 841 27.59 -27.99 -17.19
C TRP A 841 26.41 -28.91 -17.54
N ARG A 842 25.50 -29.07 -16.62
CA ARG A 842 24.25 -29.81 -16.79
C ARG A 842 23.05 -28.99 -16.34
N SER A 843 21.98 -29.01 -17.15
CA SER A 843 20.76 -28.23 -16.88
C SER A 843 19.95 -28.75 -15.68
N ASP A 844 20.12 -30.01 -15.30
CA ASP A 844 19.38 -30.64 -14.20
C ASP A 844 20.04 -30.43 -12.82
N LEU A 845 21.26 -29.95 -12.76
CA LEU A 845 22.01 -29.74 -11.53
C LEU A 845 21.83 -28.32 -10.99
N VAL A 846 21.95 -28.21 -9.68
CA VAL A 846 21.98 -26.92 -8.95
C VAL A 846 23.45 -26.51 -8.76
N TYR A 847 23.75 -25.27 -9.08
CA TYR A 847 25.04 -24.63 -8.85
C TYR A 847 24.89 -23.44 -7.91
N THR A 848 25.86 -23.21 -7.09
CA THR A 848 25.92 -22.12 -6.11
C THR A 848 27.05 -21.17 -6.43
N GLY A 849 27.02 -19.95 -5.86
CA GLY A 849 28.08 -18.97 -6.10
C GLY A 849 29.48 -19.54 -5.78
N GLY A 850 30.37 -19.52 -6.78
CA GLY A 850 31.69 -20.09 -6.70
C GLY A 850 31.89 -21.39 -7.51
N ASP A 851 30.82 -22.15 -7.77
CA ASP A 851 30.89 -23.41 -8.52
C ASP A 851 31.38 -23.17 -9.95
N GLN A 852 32.36 -23.99 -10.40
CA GLN A 852 32.95 -23.92 -11.73
C GLN A 852 32.45 -25.03 -12.61
N VAL A 853 32.11 -24.70 -13.84
CA VAL A 853 31.69 -25.66 -14.86
C VAL A 853 32.33 -25.36 -16.22
N LYS A 854 32.35 -26.34 -17.09
CA LYS A 854 32.73 -26.19 -18.48
C LYS A 854 31.49 -26.30 -19.37
N HIS A 855 31.34 -25.38 -20.29
CA HIS A 855 30.26 -25.43 -21.28
C HIS A 855 30.82 -25.02 -22.64
N ASN A 856 30.63 -25.90 -23.64
CA ASN A 856 31.20 -25.71 -24.99
C ASN A 856 32.71 -25.42 -24.97
N GLY A 857 33.47 -26.12 -24.10
CA GLY A 857 34.89 -25.95 -24.00
C GLY A 857 35.39 -24.76 -23.19
N ILE A 858 34.49 -23.87 -22.72
CA ILE A 858 34.82 -22.67 -21.97
C ILE A 858 34.47 -22.87 -20.50
N LYS A 859 35.31 -22.39 -19.58
CA LYS A 859 35.06 -22.44 -18.14
C LYS A 859 34.20 -21.26 -17.70
N TYR A 860 33.24 -21.50 -16.82
CA TYR A 860 32.35 -20.51 -16.22
C TYR A 860 32.29 -20.76 -14.71
N GLN A 861 32.07 -19.68 -13.97
CA GLN A 861 31.82 -19.72 -12.54
C GLN A 861 30.43 -19.13 -12.25
N ALA A 862 29.64 -19.85 -11.47
CA ALA A 862 28.36 -19.33 -10.99
C ALA A 862 28.58 -18.14 -10.03
N ARG A 863 27.85 -17.06 -10.22
CA ARG A 863 27.89 -15.86 -9.35
C ARG A 863 27.01 -16.02 -8.12
N TRP A 864 25.89 -16.73 -8.26
CA TRP A 864 24.93 -17.08 -7.21
C TRP A 864 24.18 -18.35 -7.59
N TRP A 865 23.23 -18.76 -6.79
CA TRP A 865 22.45 -19.99 -7.01
C TRP A 865 21.75 -20.01 -8.38
N THR A 866 21.87 -21.11 -9.09
CA THR A 866 21.26 -21.29 -10.41
C THR A 866 20.94 -22.76 -10.70
N ARG A 867 19.89 -23.02 -11.49
CA ARG A 867 19.53 -24.33 -12.06
C ARG A 867 18.93 -24.12 -13.44
N GLY A 868 19.36 -24.89 -14.42
CA GLY A 868 18.83 -24.84 -15.79
C GLY A 868 19.26 -23.63 -16.63
N GLN A 869 19.97 -22.66 -16.08
CA GLN A 869 20.45 -21.49 -16.80
C GLN A 869 21.79 -21.77 -17.46
N THR A 870 21.85 -21.69 -18.79
CA THR A 870 23.00 -22.06 -19.60
C THR A 870 24.16 -21.08 -19.46
N PRO A 871 25.40 -21.54 -19.16
CA PRO A 871 26.57 -20.67 -19.15
C PRO A 871 26.83 -20.00 -20.50
N GLY A 872 27.17 -18.72 -20.47
CA GLY A 872 27.42 -17.89 -21.65
C GLY A 872 26.22 -17.16 -22.23
N SER A 873 24.98 -17.58 -21.87
CA SER A 873 23.74 -16.93 -22.29
C SER A 873 22.97 -16.25 -21.15
N ASN A 874 23.48 -16.30 -19.93
CA ASN A 874 22.82 -15.75 -18.76
C ASN A 874 23.81 -15.10 -17.79
N ALA A 875 23.41 -13.98 -17.19
CA ALA A 875 24.24 -13.16 -16.30
C ALA A 875 24.65 -13.84 -14.98
N VAL A 876 24.00 -14.97 -14.62
CA VAL A 876 24.39 -15.74 -13.42
C VAL A 876 25.76 -16.40 -13.57
N TRP A 877 26.27 -16.55 -14.79
CA TRP A 877 27.55 -17.15 -15.11
C TRP A 877 28.59 -16.09 -15.48
N ARG A 878 29.73 -16.17 -14.85
CA ARG A 878 30.91 -15.40 -15.22
C ARG A 878 31.85 -16.32 -16.00
N LYS A 879 32.23 -15.92 -17.18
CA LYS A 879 33.27 -16.60 -17.95
C LYS A 879 34.60 -16.44 -17.22
N LEU A 880 35.34 -17.54 -17.07
CA LEU A 880 36.65 -17.57 -16.46
C LEU A 880 37.76 -17.54 -17.52
#